data_0e829ac3c5be383e4925ff8cfb717160
#
_entry.id   0e829ac3c5be383e4925ff8cfb717160
#
_cell.length_a   1.000
_cell.length_b   1.000
_cell.length_c   1.000
_cell.angle_alpha   90.00
_cell.angle_beta   90.00
_cell.angle_gamma   90.00
#
_symmetry.space_group_name_H-M   'P 1'
#
loop_
_entity.id
_entity.type
_entity.pdbx_description
1 polymer ?
#
loop_
_entity_poly.entity_id
_entity_poly.type
_entity_poly.pdbx_seq_one_letter_code
_entity_poly.pdbx_strand_id
1 'polypeptide(L)'
;MLRFILLTAAYMAATWYAVAFIGGPNQVALYWPAAGIGYAAILRWGWRWVGFIPVAVLLSHLLFAPVPYAFLPFSALSNVLGALAGAWLVQRSKVLPRLTVSSGFIMLRGAVAMVAVSAAIGVWGLHFSGMIGPGEVTGALLKWSMGNLLGIVCLTPTLLLLAAPRSNNPDVPREADYSSINETLAWLFLLLLSFVLVYLGGLRNSLYALGMVALPMSLLLWSALRFHPLWTTAGTCVAVLFLTTLTGLGMAGFRAPENTLDASLLLGFMSLFGTLPLVLVASINEQRMATRKVLRRATTDAATNLPNRAAFEEAVHKALAGQSEGRALAYLDLDHFTLINDTASHAAGDALIHGIGSLLKARLRSGDQVFRIGGDEFALLLSGEAETMELRLQHLQRAVENYRVGWQNHVLNITTSIGLVNFQPGEIDYARLLSLADAACFTAKELGGNRVILASLQPGELHERAQAMHWALRIREALDANLFEIDCQSIAPLHEHAVEGRHFEVLLRMRDPHTGERMAPDRFIPAAERFQLGVALDRHVVNLTLGWLEARPDAAAQVHTCAINLTAASLVDEGFGVFLYHRVRNSRLPAYKLCFEVTETSAVRDLARAQGLIQKMRSLGCAYALDDFGTGFCSFNYLRSLDVDYFKIDGSFVRDLESSSLSMAVIRSITDIAHVLNKQTIAEHTENDAIFASLRELGVDFAQGFGIHKPEPIEAYFASVPVLSAATR
;
A
#
# COMPACT_ATOMS: atom_id res chain seq x y z
N MET A 1 8.57 -42.63 -13.18
CA MET A 1 8.06 -43.97 -12.86
C MET A 1 7.38 -44.04 -11.50
N LEU A 2 8.02 -43.70 -10.38
CA LEU A 2 7.44 -43.77 -9.02
C LEU A 2 6.09 -43.02 -8.88
N ARG A 3 5.99 -41.77 -9.38
CA ARG A 3 4.74 -40.99 -9.34
C ARG A 3 3.60 -41.63 -10.12
N PHE A 4 3.91 -42.27 -11.27
CA PHE A 4 2.90 -42.99 -12.05
C PHE A 4 2.35 -44.17 -11.27
N ILE A 5 3.20 -44.96 -10.66
CA ILE A 5 2.81 -46.10 -9.82
C ILE A 5 1.96 -45.64 -8.63
N LEU A 6 2.39 -44.57 -7.92
CA LEU A 6 1.66 -44.03 -6.80
C LEU A 6 0.27 -43.49 -7.19
N LEU A 7 0.16 -42.79 -8.31
CA LEU A 7 -1.14 -42.28 -8.80
C LEU A 7 -2.07 -43.44 -9.22
N THR A 8 -1.51 -44.44 -9.90
CA THR A 8 -2.27 -45.64 -10.29
C THR A 8 -2.79 -46.38 -9.03
N ALA A 9 -1.93 -46.61 -8.04
CA ALA A 9 -2.30 -47.25 -6.78
C ALA A 9 -3.34 -46.45 -5.99
N ALA A 10 -3.18 -45.12 -5.89
CA ALA A 10 -4.14 -44.26 -5.23
C ALA A 10 -5.51 -44.25 -5.92
N TYR A 11 -5.51 -44.21 -7.26
CA TYR A 11 -6.74 -44.30 -8.04
C TYR A 11 -7.45 -45.64 -7.84
N MET A 12 -6.69 -46.75 -7.87
CA MET A 12 -7.23 -48.12 -7.62
C MET A 12 -7.79 -48.24 -6.20
N ALA A 13 -7.07 -47.73 -5.18
CA ALA A 13 -7.55 -47.72 -3.80
C ALA A 13 -8.85 -46.94 -3.63
N ALA A 14 -8.94 -45.77 -4.30
CA ALA A 14 -10.17 -44.97 -4.33
C ALA A 14 -11.33 -45.67 -5.04
N THR A 15 -11.05 -46.39 -6.12
CA THR A 15 -12.05 -47.22 -6.84
C THR A 15 -12.50 -48.38 -5.98
N TRP A 16 -11.56 -49.11 -5.38
CA TRP A 16 -11.90 -50.21 -4.48
C TRP A 16 -12.77 -49.75 -3.31
N TYR A 17 -12.40 -48.63 -2.67
CA TYR A 17 -13.19 -48.04 -1.59
C TYR A 17 -14.62 -47.69 -2.05
N ALA A 18 -14.81 -47.08 -3.23
CA ALA A 18 -16.09 -46.70 -3.75
C ALA A 18 -16.97 -47.94 -4.01
N VAL A 19 -16.39 -49.00 -4.57
CA VAL A 19 -17.13 -50.28 -4.86
C VAL A 19 -17.45 -51.06 -3.60
N ALA A 20 -16.51 -51.14 -2.66
CA ALA A 20 -16.65 -51.95 -1.45
C ALA A 20 -17.60 -51.35 -0.39
N PHE A 21 -17.60 -50.01 -0.27
CA PHE A 21 -18.28 -49.34 0.85
C PHE A 21 -19.40 -48.37 0.44
N ILE A 22 -19.49 -47.98 -0.86
CA ILE A 22 -20.40 -46.92 -1.28
C ILE A 22 -21.23 -47.38 -2.53
N GLY A 23 -21.47 -48.68 -2.68
CA GLY A 23 -22.31 -49.24 -3.73
C GLY A 23 -23.72 -48.67 -3.63
N GLY A 24 -24.23 -48.13 -4.76
CA GLY A 24 -25.61 -47.67 -4.85
C GLY A 24 -26.48 -48.62 -5.65
N PRO A 25 -27.81 -48.38 -5.73
CA PRO A 25 -28.70 -49.08 -6.62
C PRO A 25 -28.19 -49.01 -8.06
N ASN A 26 -28.37 -50.11 -8.83
CA ASN A 26 -27.97 -50.18 -10.23
C ASN A 26 -26.46 -50.06 -10.52
N GLN A 27 -25.62 -50.55 -9.61
CA GLN A 27 -24.15 -50.64 -9.75
C GLN A 27 -23.41 -49.32 -9.97
N VAL A 28 -24.08 -48.19 -9.75
CA VAL A 28 -23.42 -46.85 -9.78
C VAL A 28 -23.07 -46.38 -8.37
N ALA A 29 -21.80 -46.21 -8.07
CA ALA A 29 -21.35 -45.71 -6.78
C ALA A 29 -21.84 -44.28 -6.52
N LEU A 30 -22.27 -44.03 -5.27
CA LEU A 30 -22.77 -42.71 -4.85
C LEU A 30 -21.65 -41.65 -4.67
N TYR A 31 -20.41 -42.10 -4.55
CA TYR A 31 -19.24 -41.20 -4.41
C TYR A 31 -18.05 -41.80 -5.13
N TRP A 32 -17.41 -41.01 -5.99
CA TRP A 32 -16.33 -41.49 -6.84
C TRP A 32 -15.03 -40.67 -6.62
N PRO A 33 -14.28 -40.94 -5.53
CA PRO A 33 -13.08 -40.17 -5.22
C PRO A 33 -11.95 -40.29 -6.26
N ALA A 34 -11.93 -41.38 -7.03
CA ALA A 34 -10.97 -41.58 -8.13
C ALA A 34 -11.01 -40.46 -9.19
N ALA A 35 -12.19 -39.86 -9.44
CA ALA A 35 -12.32 -38.71 -10.32
C ALA A 35 -11.54 -37.51 -9.83
N GLY A 36 -11.54 -37.25 -8.51
CA GLY A 36 -10.76 -36.19 -7.88
C GLY A 36 -9.25 -36.38 -8.02
N ILE A 37 -8.78 -37.63 -7.95
CA ILE A 37 -7.35 -37.96 -8.14
C ILE A 37 -6.95 -37.72 -9.61
N GLY A 38 -7.75 -38.20 -10.56
CA GLY A 38 -7.49 -37.99 -11.99
C GLY A 38 -7.43 -36.51 -12.36
N TYR A 39 -8.41 -35.74 -11.89
CA TYR A 39 -8.50 -34.33 -12.17
C TYR A 39 -7.34 -33.54 -11.52
N ALA A 40 -7.03 -33.77 -10.26
CA ALA A 40 -5.92 -33.13 -9.56
C ALA A 40 -4.55 -33.42 -10.21
N ALA A 41 -4.32 -34.67 -10.63
CA ALA A 41 -3.08 -35.07 -11.28
C ALA A 41 -2.84 -34.32 -12.61
N ILE A 42 -3.86 -34.20 -13.44
CA ILE A 42 -3.74 -33.50 -14.72
C ILE A 42 -3.61 -31.98 -14.50
N LEU A 43 -4.34 -31.39 -13.57
CA LEU A 43 -4.20 -29.96 -13.24
C LEU A 43 -2.82 -29.62 -12.72
N ARG A 44 -2.21 -30.52 -11.94
CA ARG A 44 -0.91 -30.25 -11.29
C ARG A 44 0.30 -30.52 -12.16
N TRP A 45 0.25 -31.63 -12.94
CA TRP A 45 1.42 -32.08 -13.72
C TRP A 45 1.21 -32.06 -15.23
N GLY A 46 0.01 -31.71 -15.69
CA GLY A 46 -0.33 -31.54 -17.10
C GLY A 46 -0.95 -32.80 -17.74
N TRP A 47 -1.45 -32.62 -18.97
CA TRP A 47 -2.24 -33.63 -19.71
C TRP A 47 -1.48 -34.94 -19.99
N ARG A 48 -0.16 -34.94 -20.04
CA ARG A 48 0.67 -36.14 -20.23
C ARG A 48 0.44 -37.21 -19.15
N TRP A 49 -0.04 -36.78 -17.97
CA TRP A 49 -0.30 -37.68 -16.86
C TRP A 49 -1.64 -38.39 -16.94
N VAL A 50 -2.47 -38.12 -17.95
CA VAL A 50 -3.75 -38.81 -18.14
C VAL A 50 -3.57 -40.33 -18.33
N GLY A 51 -2.41 -40.78 -18.84
CA GLY A 51 -2.12 -42.16 -19.15
C GLY A 51 -2.20 -43.17 -18.00
N PHE A 52 -2.12 -42.72 -16.72
CA PHE A 52 -2.29 -43.62 -15.58
C PHE A 52 -3.76 -44.01 -15.37
N ILE A 53 -4.73 -43.19 -15.81
CA ILE A 53 -6.17 -43.44 -15.60
C ILE A 53 -6.65 -44.73 -16.27
N PRO A 54 -6.43 -44.94 -17.58
CA PRO A 54 -6.89 -46.19 -18.21
C PRO A 54 -6.23 -47.43 -17.62
N VAL A 55 -4.96 -47.33 -17.22
CA VAL A 55 -4.27 -48.45 -16.56
C VAL A 55 -4.91 -48.77 -15.21
N ALA A 56 -5.18 -47.73 -14.38
CA ALA A 56 -5.83 -47.90 -13.09
C ALA A 56 -7.27 -48.45 -13.23
N VAL A 57 -8.05 -47.95 -14.19
CA VAL A 57 -9.42 -48.43 -14.45
C VAL A 57 -9.42 -49.90 -14.86
N LEU A 58 -8.56 -50.28 -15.82
CA LEU A 58 -8.48 -51.68 -16.27
C LEU A 58 -8.06 -52.63 -15.17
N LEU A 59 -7.03 -52.26 -14.37
CA LEU A 59 -6.59 -53.08 -13.25
C LEU A 59 -7.66 -53.16 -12.16
N SER A 60 -8.42 -52.12 -11.92
CA SER A 60 -9.50 -52.12 -10.93
C SER A 60 -10.62 -53.06 -11.34
N HIS A 61 -11.02 -53.06 -12.63
CA HIS A 61 -12.02 -54.01 -13.15
C HIS A 61 -11.55 -55.46 -13.13
N LEU A 62 -10.26 -55.68 -13.34
CA LEU A 62 -9.66 -57.00 -13.29
C LEU A 62 -9.60 -57.57 -11.88
N LEU A 63 -9.30 -56.73 -10.88
CA LEU A 63 -8.96 -57.21 -9.51
C LEU A 63 -10.15 -57.22 -8.57
N PHE A 64 -11.08 -56.26 -8.61
CA PHE A 64 -12.11 -56.11 -7.58
C PHE A 64 -13.47 -55.54 -8.05
N ALA A 65 -13.58 -55.09 -9.30
CA ALA A 65 -14.82 -54.54 -9.87
C ALA A 65 -15.16 -55.17 -11.21
N PRO A 66 -15.38 -56.50 -11.30
CA PRO A 66 -15.60 -57.16 -12.58
C PRO A 66 -16.85 -56.64 -13.26
N VAL A 67 -16.73 -56.32 -14.55
CA VAL A 67 -17.81 -55.79 -15.41
C VAL A 67 -17.80 -56.54 -16.77
N PRO A 68 -18.91 -56.53 -17.53
CA PRO A 68 -18.91 -57.10 -18.86
C PRO A 68 -17.83 -56.48 -19.76
N TYR A 69 -17.15 -57.32 -20.55
CA TYR A 69 -16.09 -56.86 -21.47
C TYR A 69 -16.52 -55.73 -22.39
N ALA A 70 -17.80 -55.72 -22.79
CA ALA A 70 -18.41 -54.67 -23.63
C ALA A 70 -18.38 -53.30 -22.96
N PHE A 71 -18.35 -53.20 -21.61
CA PHE A 71 -18.31 -51.95 -20.85
C PHE A 71 -16.91 -51.40 -20.66
N LEU A 72 -15.88 -52.24 -20.67
CA LEU A 72 -14.49 -51.84 -20.36
C LEU A 72 -13.99 -50.61 -21.18
N PRO A 73 -14.19 -50.54 -22.51
CA PRO A 73 -13.77 -49.37 -23.30
C PRO A 73 -14.48 -48.11 -22.88
N PHE A 74 -15.76 -48.16 -22.57
CA PHE A 74 -16.57 -47.02 -22.15
C PHE A 74 -16.16 -46.53 -20.78
N SER A 75 -15.87 -47.44 -19.84
CA SER A 75 -15.37 -47.11 -18.52
C SER A 75 -14.01 -46.38 -18.58
N ALA A 76 -13.07 -46.86 -19.40
CA ALA A 76 -11.78 -46.22 -19.58
C ALA A 76 -11.92 -44.85 -20.27
N LEU A 77 -12.66 -44.79 -21.40
CA LEU A 77 -12.85 -43.55 -22.18
C LEU A 77 -13.59 -42.48 -21.38
N SER A 78 -14.63 -42.83 -20.63
CA SER A 78 -15.39 -41.87 -19.83
C SER A 78 -14.49 -41.14 -18.82
N ASN A 79 -13.61 -41.84 -18.12
CA ASN A 79 -12.70 -41.27 -17.15
C ASN A 79 -11.57 -40.46 -17.80
N VAL A 80 -11.03 -40.95 -18.94
CA VAL A 80 -9.95 -40.27 -19.65
C VAL A 80 -10.44 -38.98 -20.33
N LEU A 81 -11.48 -39.10 -21.17
CA LEU A 81 -12.01 -37.97 -21.94
C LEU A 81 -12.64 -36.92 -21.02
N GLY A 82 -13.34 -37.35 -19.98
CA GLY A 82 -13.85 -36.46 -18.95
C GLY A 82 -12.72 -35.66 -18.29
N ALA A 83 -11.68 -36.31 -17.81
CA ALA A 83 -10.56 -35.66 -17.15
C ALA A 83 -9.81 -34.68 -18.09
N LEU A 84 -9.65 -35.06 -19.36
CA LEU A 84 -9.05 -34.16 -20.36
C LEU A 84 -9.93 -32.94 -20.66
N ALA A 85 -11.26 -33.12 -20.82
CA ALA A 85 -12.19 -32.01 -21.08
C ALA A 85 -12.19 -31.01 -19.93
N GLY A 86 -12.24 -31.49 -18.69
CA GLY A 86 -12.18 -30.64 -17.49
C GLY A 86 -10.87 -29.88 -17.38
N ALA A 87 -9.74 -30.56 -17.51
CA ALA A 87 -8.42 -29.97 -17.42
C ALA A 87 -8.15 -28.95 -18.55
N TRP A 88 -8.59 -29.23 -19.77
CA TRP A 88 -8.48 -28.33 -20.91
C TRP A 88 -9.16 -26.98 -20.63
N LEU A 89 -10.36 -27.01 -20.07
CA LEU A 89 -11.14 -25.82 -19.77
C LEU A 89 -10.48 -24.95 -18.70
N VAL A 90 -9.85 -25.56 -17.67
CA VAL A 90 -9.11 -24.85 -16.61
C VAL A 90 -7.82 -24.26 -17.15
N GLN A 91 -7.02 -25.04 -17.90
CA GLN A 91 -5.74 -24.58 -18.43
C GLN A 91 -5.89 -23.41 -19.42
N ARG A 92 -6.98 -23.38 -20.18
CA ARG A 92 -7.30 -22.25 -21.07
C ARG A 92 -7.48 -20.93 -20.31
N SER A 93 -7.85 -20.98 -19.04
CA SER A 93 -8.03 -19.78 -18.20
C SER A 93 -6.72 -19.14 -17.74
N LYS A 94 -5.54 -19.75 -18.04
CA LYS A 94 -4.18 -19.28 -17.63
C LYS A 94 -4.03 -18.94 -16.15
N VAL A 95 -4.94 -19.38 -15.30
CA VAL A 95 -4.94 -19.16 -13.85
C VAL A 95 -4.32 -20.38 -13.19
N LEU A 96 -3.24 -20.16 -12.42
CA LEU A 96 -2.68 -21.23 -11.59
C LEU A 96 -3.71 -21.61 -10.52
N PRO A 97 -3.96 -22.93 -10.30
CA PRO A 97 -4.90 -23.37 -9.28
C PRO A 97 -4.39 -22.97 -7.89
N ARG A 98 -4.99 -21.93 -7.34
CA ARG A 98 -4.80 -21.45 -5.95
C ARG A 98 -6.11 -21.67 -5.21
N LEU A 99 -6.05 -21.81 -3.91
CA LEU A 99 -7.27 -21.92 -3.10
C LEU A 99 -7.85 -20.51 -2.86
N THR A 100 -8.53 -19.99 -3.86
CA THR A 100 -9.30 -18.73 -3.86
C THR A 100 -10.69 -19.00 -4.42
N VAL A 101 -11.66 -18.17 -4.11
CA VAL A 101 -13.04 -18.32 -4.62
C VAL A 101 -13.06 -18.26 -6.14
N SER A 102 -12.34 -17.30 -6.73
CA SER A 102 -12.22 -17.16 -8.21
C SER A 102 -11.60 -18.39 -8.87
N SER A 103 -10.53 -18.95 -8.31
CA SER A 103 -9.94 -20.20 -8.81
C SER A 103 -10.87 -21.39 -8.60
N GLY A 104 -11.62 -21.40 -7.50
CA GLY A 104 -12.66 -22.41 -7.21
C GLY A 104 -13.74 -22.47 -8.29
N PHE A 105 -14.25 -21.33 -8.75
CA PHE A 105 -15.21 -21.28 -9.86
C PHE A 105 -14.63 -21.78 -11.19
N ILE A 106 -13.36 -21.48 -11.48
CA ILE A 106 -12.69 -21.97 -12.68
C ILE A 106 -12.55 -23.50 -12.60
N MET A 107 -12.16 -24.03 -11.43
CA MET A 107 -12.05 -25.47 -11.20
C MET A 107 -13.41 -26.16 -11.24
N LEU A 108 -14.46 -25.53 -10.70
CA LEU A 108 -15.83 -26.06 -10.75
C LEU A 108 -16.34 -26.13 -12.18
N ARG A 109 -16.09 -25.10 -13.00
CA ARG A 109 -16.43 -25.15 -14.44
C ARG A 109 -15.76 -26.34 -15.14
N GLY A 110 -14.47 -26.56 -14.83
CA GLY A 110 -13.74 -27.72 -15.36
C GLY A 110 -14.32 -29.05 -14.84
N ALA A 111 -14.68 -29.12 -13.56
CA ALA A 111 -15.30 -30.28 -12.93
C ALA A 111 -16.65 -30.60 -13.59
N VAL A 112 -17.49 -29.60 -13.85
CA VAL A 112 -18.77 -29.78 -14.55
C VAL A 112 -18.56 -30.31 -15.97
N ALA A 113 -17.60 -29.76 -16.71
CA ALA A 113 -17.25 -30.26 -18.04
C ALA A 113 -16.75 -31.71 -18.01
N MET A 114 -15.87 -32.04 -17.05
CA MET A 114 -15.38 -33.40 -16.81
C MET A 114 -16.54 -34.36 -16.56
N VAL A 115 -17.43 -33.98 -15.66
CA VAL A 115 -18.57 -34.78 -15.24
C VAL A 115 -19.56 -34.99 -16.38
N ALA A 116 -19.87 -33.95 -17.15
CA ALA A 116 -20.79 -34.04 -18.29
C ALA A 116 -20.27 -35.02 -19.34
N VAL A 117 -19.01 -34.93 -19.72
CA VAL A 117 -18.37 -35.85 -20.69
C VAL A 117 -18.30 -37.27 -20.14
N SER A 118 -17.87 -37.43 -18.89
CA SER A 118 -17.72 -38.72 -18.24
C SER A 118 -19.09 -39.43 -18.09
N ALA A 119 -20.11 -38.69 -17.62
CA ALA A 119 -21.45 -39.26 -17.44
C ALA A 119 -22.09 -39.64 -18.77
N ALA A 120 -21.98 -38.81 -19.80
CA ALA A 120 -22.52 -39.13 -21.13
C ALA A 120 -21.95 -40.42 -21.70
N ILE A 121 -20.60 -40.57 -21.66
CA ILE A 121 -19.92 -41.76 -22.20
C ILE A 121 -20.16 -42.99 -21.29
N GLY A 122 -20.04 -42.81 -19.98
CA GLY A 122 -20.18 -43.92 -19.02
C GLY A 122 -21.57 -44.51 -18.98
N VAL A 123 -22.61 -43.66 -18.91
CA VAL A 123 -24.01 -44.12 -18.87
C VAL A 123 -24.44 -44.70 -20.20
N TRP A 124 -23.99 -44.12 -21.32
CA TRP A 124 -24.24 -44.72 -22.62
C TRP A 124 -23.59 -46.12 -22.72
N GLY A 125 -22.38 -46.27 -22.20
CA GLY A 125 -21.70 -47.57 -22.11
C GLY A 125 -22.43 -48.58 -21.24
N LEU A 126 -22.98 -48.18 -20.08
CA LEU A 126 -23.81 -49.04 -19.23
C LEU A 126 -25.05 -49.53 -19.97
N HIS A 127 -25.74 -48.65 -20.70
CA HIS A 127 -26.92 -49.02 -21.50
C HIS A 127 -26.54 -49.95 -22.66
N PHE A 128 -25.50 -49.63 -23.41
CA PHE A 128 -25.01 -50.41 -24.55
C PHE A 128 -24.57 -51.81 -24.12
N SER A 129 -23.96 -51.98 -22.98
CA SER A 129 -23.53 -53.26 -22.44
C SER A 129 -24.64 -54.07 -21.75
N GLY A 130 -25.88 -53.54 -21.74
CA GLY A 130 -27.06 -54.20 -21.16
C GLY A 130 -27.06 -54.18 -19.60
N MET A 131 -26.23 -53.37 -18.99
CA MET A 131 -26.16 -53.28 -17.51
C MET A 131 -27.32 -52.45 -16.92
N ILE A 132 -27.89 -51.52 -17.68
CA ILE A 132 -29.07 -50.72 -17.28
C ILE A 132 -30.12 -50.70 -18.43
N GLY A 133 -31.40 -50.67 -18.03
CA GLY A 133 -32.53 -50.53 -18.94
C GLY A 133 -32.77 -49.09 -19.39
N PRO A 134 -33.59 -48.87 -20.46
CA PRO A 134 -33.90 -47.52 -20.96
C PRO A 134 -34.50 -46.59 -19.88
N GLY A 135 -35.34 -47.11 -18.98
CA GLY A 135 -35.97 -46.35 -17.89
C GLY A 135 -35.04 -45.93 -16.78
N GLU A 136 -33.83 -46.51 -16.72
CA GLU A 136 -32.86 -46.24 -15.66
C GLU A 136 -31.79 -45.24 -16.08
N VAL A 137 -31.70 -44.88 -17.36
CA VAL A 137 -30.66 -43.99 -17.94
C VAL A 137 -30.61 -42.64 -17.23
N THR A 138 -31.74 -41.98 -17.02
CA THR A 138 -31.79 -40.67 -16.34
C THR A 138 -31.31 -40.75 -14.90
N GLY A 139 -31.68 -41.79 -14.15
CA GLY A 139 -31.23 -42.03 -12.79
C GLY A 139 -29.74 -42.33 -12.71
N ALA A 140 -29.24 -43.15 -13.64
CA ALA A 140 -27.80 -43.43 -13.74
C ALA A 140 -26.98 -42.19 -14.08
N LEU A 141 -27.48 -41.35 -15.02
CA LEU A 141 -26.85 -40.10 -15.42
C LEU A 141 -26.70 -39.13 -14.19
N LEU A 142 -27.78 -38.99 -13.42
CA LEU A 142 -27.78 -38.13 -12.23
C LEU A 142 -26.79 -38.62 -11.17
N LYS A 143 -26.87 -39.90 -10.83
CA LYS A 143 -25.95 -40.53 -9.82
C LYS A 143 -24.49 -40.44 -10.25
N TRP A 144 -24.20 -40.80 -11.53
CA TRP A 144 -22.84 -40.72 -12.09
C TRP A 144 -22.30 -39.30 -12.02
N SER A 145 -23.12 -38.31 -12.41
CA SER A 145 -22.73 -36.89 -12.40
C SER A 145 -22.46 -36.39 -10.99
N MET A 146 -23.37 -36.60 -10.05
CA MET A 146 -23.24 -36.12 -8.69
C MET A 146 -22.12 -36.83 -7.93
N GLY A 147 -21.97 -38.15 -8.11
CA GLY A 147 -20.90 -38.92 -7.44
C GLY A 147 -19.48 -38.50 -7.88
N ASN A 148 -19.30 -38.28 -9.20
CA ASN A 148 -18.02 -37.75 -9.70
C ASN A 148 -17.78 -36.32 -9.24
N LEU A 149 -18.79 -35.45 -9.28
CA LEU A 149 -18.69 -34.05 -8.87
C LEU A 149 -18.26 -33.97 -7.38
N LEU A 150 -18.91 -34.76 -6.52
CA LEU A 150 -18.55 -34.82 -5.08
C LEU A 150 -17.12 -35.31 -4.91
N GLY A 151 -16.69 -36.33 -5.66
CA GLY A 151 -15.29 -36.80 -5.61
C GLY A 151 -14.27 -35.75 -6.01
N ILE A 152 -14.58 -34.99 -7.06
CA ILE A 152 -13.72 -33.90 -7.53
C ILE A 152 -13.67 -32.76 -6.49
N VAL A 153 -14.83 -32.29 -6.04
CA VAL A 153 -14.93 -31.14 -5.13
C VAL A 153 -14.23 -31.42 -3.80
N CYS A 154 -14.43 -32.61 -3.21
CA CYS A 154 -13.86 -32.93 -1.90
C CYS A 154 -12.36 -33.26 -1.96
N LEU A 155 -11.91 -34.02 -2.95
CA LEU A 155 -10.54 -34.55 -2.95
C LEU A 155 -9.52 -33.68 -3.69
N THR A 156 -9.93 -33.05 -4.81
CA THR A 156 -9.02 -32.26 -5.65
C THR A 156 -8.33 -31.12 -4.91
N PRO A 157 -9.02 -30.28 -4.09
CA PRO A 157 -8.36 -29.19 -3.36
C PRO A 157 -7.28 -29.68 -2.42
N THR A 158 -7.54 -30.76 -1.67
CA THR A 158 -6.57 -31.38 -0.75
C THR A 158 -5.33 -31.85 -1.49
N LEU A 159 -5.51 -32.57 -2.61
CA LEU A 159 -4.38 -33.09 -3.40
C LEU A 159 -3.56 -31.97 -4.05
N LEU A 160 -4.20 -30.89 -4.51
CA LEU A 160 -3.50 -29.75 -5.07
C LEU A 160 -2.67 -29.01 -4.01
N LEU A 161 -3.19 -28.86 -2.79
CA LEU A 161 -2.46 -28.25 -1.67
C LEU A 161 -1.28 -29.12 -1.22
N LEU A 162 -1.46 -30.43 -1.11
CA LEU A 162 -0.37 -31.37 -0.79
C LEU A 162 0.73 -31.38 -1.84
N ALA A 163 0.36 -31.26 -3.11
CA ALA A 163 1.30 -31.25 -4.23
C ALA A 163 1.85 -29.84 -4.56
N ALA A 164 1.40 -28.79 -3.86
CA ALA A 164 1.84 -27.43 -4.11
C ALA A 164 3.33 -27.26 -3.76
N PRO A 165 4.14 -26.61 -4.63
CA PRO A 165 5.50 -26.23 -4.25
C PRO A 165 5.43 -25.15 -3.17
N ARG A 166 6.46 -25.07 -2.30
CA ARG A 166 6.61 -23.95 -1.38
C ARG A 166 6.66 -22.65 -2.19
N SER A 167 5.77 -21.73 -1.89
CA SER A 167 5.68 -20.47 -2.60
C SER A 167 6.67 -19.48 -2.04
N ASN A 168 7.52 -18.89 -2.89
CA ASN A 168 8.35 -17.75 -2.54
C ASN A 168 7.59 -16.42 -2.65
N ASN A 169 6.30 -16.48 -2.99
CA ASN A 169 5.47 -15.28 -3.06
C ASN A 169 5.19 -14.74 -1.64
N PRO A 170 5.64 -13.54 -1.30
CA PRO A 170 5.47 -12.96 0.03
C PRO A 170 4.01 -12.66 0.40
N ASP A 171 3.10 -12.59 -0.59
CA ASP A 171 1.67 -12.37 -0.36
C ASP A 171 0.94 -13.65 0.08
N VAL A 172 1.56 -14.82 -0.03
CA VAL A 172 0.99 -16.09 0.45
C VAL A 172 1.18 -16.19 1.96
N PRO A 173 0.11 -16.51 2.74
CA PRO A 173 0.20 -16.70 4.18
C PRO A 173 1.24 -17.77 4.56
N ARG A 174 2.07 -17.49 5.55
CA ARG A 174 3.07 -18.41 6.07
C ARG A 174 2.51 -19.25 7.20
N GLU A 175 3.19 -20.33 7.59
CA GLU A 175 2.77 -21.20 8.71
C GLU A 175 2.60 -20.42 10.02
N ALA A 176 3.43 -19.42 10.28
CA ALA A 176 3.33 -18.55 11.45
C ALA A 176 2.05 -17.70 11.54
N ASP A 177 1.29 -17.60 10.44
CA ASP A 177 0.03 -16.84 10.42
C ASP A 177 -1.19 -17.68 10.83
N TYR A 178 -0.95 -18.96 11.09
CA TYR A 178 -1.99 -19.91 11.49
C TYR A 178 -1.86 -20.23 12.98
N SER A 179 -2.85 -20.95 13.50
CA SER A 179 -2.88 -21.37 14.91
C SER A 179 -1.68 -22.24 15.32
N SER A 180 -1.45 -22.31 16.64
CA SER A 180 -0.42 -23.15 17.22
C SER A 180 -0.68 -24.64 16.94
N ILE A 181 0.37 -25.46 17.04
CA ILE A 181 0.27 -26.90 16.87
C ILE A 181 -0.66 -27.54 17.92
N ASN A 182 -0.67 -27.01 19.15
CA ASN A 182 -1.53 -27.49 20.22
C ASN A 182 -3.02 -27.28 19.90
N GLU A 183 -3.38 -26.13 19.35
CA GLU A 183 -4.75 -25.82 18.91
C GLU A 183 -5.16 -26.77 17.76
N THR A 184 -4.24 -27.04 16.83
CA THR A 184 -4.47 -27.96 15.72
C THR A 184 -4.71 -29.39 16.20
N LEU A 185 -3.92 -29.87 17.18
CA LEU A 185 -4.10 -31.19 17.79
C LEU A 185 -5.41 -31.31 18.58
N ALA A 186 -5.78 -30.25 19.32
CA ALA A 186 -7.06 -30.23 20.05
C ALA A 186 -8.25 -30.27 19.06
N TRP A 187 -8.19 -29.52 17.97
CA TRP A 187 -9.20 -29.58 16.92
C TRP A 187 -9.30 -30.97 16.28
N LEU A 188 -8.17 -31.59 15.97
CA LEU A 188 -8.16 -32.96 15.39
C LEU A 188 -8.81 -33.96 16.34
N PHE A 189 -8.49 -33.87 17.63
CA PHE A 189 -9.13 -34.69 18.65
C PHE A 189 -10.65 -34.49 18.70
N LEU A 190 -11.11 -33.24 18.72
CA LEU A 190 -12.52 -32.90 18.71
C LEU A 190 -13.23 -33.38 17.44
N LEU A 191 -12.57 -33.28 16.29
CA LEU A 191 -13.11 -33.79 15.02
C LEU A 191 -13.30 -35.31 15.04
N LEU A 192 -12.30 -36.04 15.53
CA LEU A 192 -12.41 -37.48 15.70
C LEU A 192 -13.48 -37.85 16.71
N LEU A 193 -13.54 -37.16 17.85
CA LEU A 193 -14.59 -37.35 18.85
C LEU A 193 -15.99 -37.10 18.26
N SER A 194 -16.14 -36.07 17.41
CA SER A 194 -17.41 -35.77 16.73
C SER A 194 -17.87 -36.93 15.84
N PHE A 195 -16.96 -37.61 15.14
CA PHE A 195 -17.29 -38.79 14.32
C PHE A 195 -17.77 -39.94 15.21
N VAL A 196 -17.11 -40.18 16.37
CA VAL A 196 -17.57 -41.18 17.35
C VAL A 196 -18.97 -40.85 17.86
N LEU A 197 -19.24 -39.57 18.16
CA LEU A 197 -20.56 -39.15 18.65
C LEU A 197 -21.64 -39.30 17.58
N VAL A 198 -21.36 -38.99 16.30
CA VAL A 198 -22.28 -39.25 15.18
C VAL A 198 -22.59 -40.74 15.08
N TYR A 199 -21.57 -41.62 15.17
CA TYR A 199 -21.75 -43.05 15.10
C TYR A 199 -22.59 -43.59 16.28
N LEU A 200 -22.23 -43.24 17.52
CA LEU A 200 -22.93 -43.69 18.72
C LEU A 200 -24.35 -43.13 18.81
N GLY A 201 -24.56 -41.89 18.45
CA GLY A 201 -25.87 -41.25 18.38
C GLY A 201 -26.79 -41.98 17.39
N GLY A 202 -26.25 -42.36 16.25
CA GLY A 202 -26.97 -43.09 15.22
C GLY A 202 -27.36 -44.52 15.61
N LEU A 203 -26.56 -45.18 16.46
CA LEU A 203 -26.91 -46.49 17.04
C LEU A 203 -28.16 -46.44 17.95
N ARG A 204 -28.42 -45.25 18.55
CA ARG A 204 -29.61 -45.06 19.39
C ARG A 204 -30.85 -44.65 18.59
N ASN A 205 -30.69 -43.67 17.66
CA ASN A 205 -31.78 -43.18 16.85
C ASN A 205 -31.23 -42.45 15.61
N SER A 206 -31.81 -42.68 14.45
CA SER A 206 -31.41 -42.03 13.18
C SER A 206 -31.55 -40.51 13.22
N LEU A 207 -32.52 -39.95 13.96
CA LEU A 207 -32.67 -38.50 14.13
C LEU A 207 -31.50 -37.88 14.89
N TYR A 208 -30.93 -38.59 15.88
CA TYR A 208 -29.75 -38.13 16.60
C TYR A 208 -28.51 -38.12 15.71
N ALA A 209 -28.36 -39.12 14.84
CA ALA A 209 -27.28 -39.12 13.85
C ALA A 209 -27.29 -37.90 12.98
N LEU A 210 -28.47 -37.57 12.39
CA LEU A 210 -28.64 -36.38 11.52
C LEU A 210 -28.34 -35.08 12.26
N GLY A 211 -28.84 -34.93 13.51
CA GLY A 211 -28.57 -33.74 14.35
C GLY A 211 -27.07 -33.59 14.68
N MET A 212 -26.41 -34.70 14.99
CA MET A 212 -24.99 -34.71 15.38
C MET A 212 -24.02 -34.47 14.23
N VAL A 213 -24.45 -34.59 12.94
CA VAL A 213 -23.64 -34.23 11.78
C VAL A 213 -23.28 -32.72 11.79
N ALA A 214 -24.06 -31.90 12.51
CA ALA A 214 -23.71 -30.50 12.73
C ALA A 214 -22.39 -30.30 13.49
N LEU A 215 -21.96 -31.24 14.35
CA LEU A 215 -20.73 -31.16 15.12
C LEU A 215 -19.47 -31.16 14.23
N PRO A 216 -19.22 -32.18 13.38
CA PRO A 216 -18.08 -32.14 12.48
C PRO A 216 -18.16 -30.95 11.51
N MET A 217 -19.36 -30.56 11.07
CA MET A 217 -19.53 -29.38 10.22
C MET A 217 -19.06 -28.11 10.90
N SER A 218 -19.47 -27.87 12.16
CA SER A 218 -19.05 -26.69 12.93
C SER A 218 -17.52 -26.66 13.15
N LEU A 219 -16.92 -27.82 13.40
CA LEU A 219 -15.46 -27.94 13.56
C LEU A 219 -14.72 -27.70 12.23
N LEU A 220 -15.29 -28.10 11.09
CA LEU A 220 -14.74 -27.81 9.77
C LEU A 220 -14.84 -26.30 9.43
N LEU A 221 -15.95 -25.65 9.79
CA LEU A 221 -16.08 -24.19 9.62
C LEU A 221 -15.10 -23.45 10.54
N TRP A 222 -14.93 -23.89 11.79
CA TRP A 222 -13.91 -23.33 12.68
C TRP A 222 -12.49 -23.51 12.12
N SER A 223 -12.19 -24.67 11.55
CA SER A 223 -10.87 -24.90 10.93
C SER A 223 -10.58 -23.95 9.78
N ALA A 224 -11.58 -23.58 8.98
CA ALA A 224 -11.44 -22.65 7.87
C ALA A 224 -11.00 -21.25 8.35
N LEU A 225 -11.41 -20.84 9.56
CA LEU A 225 -11.06 -19.55 10.16
C LEU A 225 -9.64 -19.52 10.76
N ARG A 226 -9.18 -20.66 11.32
CA ARG A 226 -8.00 -20.67 12.20
C ARG A 226 -6.79 -21.39 11.63
N PHE A 227 -6.99 -22.45 10.85
CA PHE A 227 -5.91 -23.37 10.46
C PHE A 227 -5.45 -23.17 9.02
N HIS A 228 -4.32 -23.81 8.71
CA HIS A 228 -3.86 -23.86 7.32
C HIS A 228 -4.91 -24.53 6.44
N PRO A 229 -5.18 -24.03 5.23
CA PRO A 229 -6.22 -24.54 4.33
C PRO A 229 -6.20 -26.06 4.11
N LEU A 230 -5.03 -26.67 4.21
CA LEU A 230 -4.87 -28.12 4.08
C LEU A 230 -5.69 -28.89 5.14
N TRP A 231 -5.74 -28.40 6.39
CA TRP A 231 -6.48 -29.06 7.46
C TRP A 231 -7.99 -29.05 7.22
N THR A 232 -8.52 -27.92 6.75
CA THR A 232 -9.94 -27.82 6.41
C THR A 232 -10.31 -28.71 5.22
N THR A 233 -9.50 -28.68 4.15
CA THR A 233 -9.79 -29.49 2.94
C THR A 233 -9.65 -30.98 3.23
N ALA A 234 -8.61 -31.39 3.96
CA ALA A 234 -8.42 -32.81 4.37
C ALA A 234 -9.50 -33.26 5.35
N GLY A 235 -9.82 -32.43 6.36
CA GLY A 235 -10.91 -32.75 7.30
C GLY A 235 -12.27 -32.88 6.61
N THR A 236 -12.57 -32.01 5.65
CA THR A 236 -13.80 -32.10 4.83
C THR A 236 -13.82 -33.40 4.02
N CYS A 237 -12.70 -33.75 3.40
CA CYS A 237 -12.58 -35.01 2.65
C CYS A 237 -12.83 -36.22 3.55
N VAL A 238 -12.21 -36.27 4.74
CA VAL A 238 -12.40 -37.36 5.73
C VAL A 238 -13.84 -37.40 6.23
N ALA A 239 -14.46 -36.26 6.51
CA ALA A 239 -15.84 -36.21 6.97
C ALA A 239 -16.84 -36.73 5.92
N VAL A 240 -16.66 -36.33 4.64
CA VAL A 240 -17.48 -36.84 3.54
C VAL A 240 -17.27 -38.34 3.34
N LEU A 241 -16.02 -38.84 3.39
CA LEU A 241 -15.71 -40.27 3.35
C LEU A 241 -16.39 -41.00 4.48
N PHE A 242 -16.30 -40.51 5.70
CA PHE A 242 -16.94 -41.11 6.86
C PHE A 242 -18.47 -41.22 6.70
N LEU A 243 -19.12 -40.12 6.37
CA LEU A 243 -20.58 -40.08 6.19
C LEU A 243 -21.07 -40.99 5.02
N THR A 244 -20.35 -40.94 3.90
CA THR A 244 -20.68 -41.81 2.75
C THR A 244 -20.48 -43.30 3.06
N THR A 245 -19.46 -43.65 3.89
CA THR A 245 -19.28 -45.03 4.35
C THR A 245 -20.41 -45.48 5.25
N LEU A 246 -20.81 -44.68 6.23
CA LEU A 246 -21.94 -45.01 7.10
C LEU A 246 -23.23 -45.26 6.32
N THR A 247 -23.46 -44.36 5.34
CA THR A 247 -24.66 -44.46 4.48
C THR A 247 -24.60 -45.67 3.56
N GLY A 248 -23.47 -45.95 2.93
CA GLY A 248 -23.31 -47.07 2.00
C GLY A 248 -23.43 -48.43 2.70
N LEU A 249 -22.94 -48.52 3.94
CA LEU A 249 -23.05 -49.74 4.78
C LEU A 249 -24.39 -49.87 5.51
N GLY A 250 -25.24 -48.83 5.49
CA GLY A 250 -26.48 -48.80 6.26
C GLY A 250 -26.27 -48.82 7.78
N MET A 251 -25.15 -48.24 8.29
CA MET A 251 -24.77 -48.29 9.66
C MET A 251 -25.16 -47.05 10.44
N ALA A 252 -25.27 -47.19 11.77
CA ALA A 252 -25.48 -46.06 12.70
C ALA A 252 -26.68 -45.16 12.34
N GLY A 253 -27.83 -45.78 11.95
CA GLY A 253 -29.04 -45.05 11.63
C GLY A 253 -29.04 -44.38 10.24
N PHE A 254 -27.93 -44.41 9.51
CA PHE A 254 -27.90 -44.03 8.09
C PHE A 254 -28.40 -45.20 7.24
N ARG A 255 -29.28 -44.89 6.30
CA ARG A 255 -29.83 -45.91 5.39
C ARG A 255 -29.24 -45.76 4.01
N ALA A 256 -28.91 -46.85 3.37
CA ALA A 256 -28.56 -46.84 1.96
C ALA A 256 -29.79 -46.34 1.13
N PRO A 257 -29.61 -45.50 0.12
CA PRO A 257 -30.74 -45.02 -0.70
C PRO A 257 -31.37 -46.18 -1.47
N GLU A 258 -32.67 -46.29 -1.36
CA GLU A 258 -33.44 -47.37 -1.96
C GLU A 258 -33.87 -47.01 -3.39
N ASN A 259 -33.98 -45.72 -3.69
CA ASN A 259 -34.44 -45.23 -4.99
C ASN A 259 -33.58 -44.04 -5.48
N THR A 260 -33.84 -43.57 -6.70
CA THR A 260 -33.09 -42.49 -7.35
C THR A 260 -33.28 -41.13 -6.63
N LEU A 261 -34.47 -40.88 -6.08
CA LEU A 261 -34.76 -39.64 -5.37
C LEU A 261 -33.95 -39.55 -4.05
N ASP A 262 -33.96 -40.64 -3.27
CA ASP A 262 -33.19 -40.71 -2.02
C ASP A 262 -31.69 -40.55 -2.28
N ALA A 263 -31.18 -41.21 -3.34
CA ALA A 263 -29.78 -41.06 -3.73
C ALA A 263 -29.45 -39.62 -4.14
N SER A 264 -30.34 -38.92 -4.82
CA SER A 264 -30.15 -37.54 -5.26
C SER A 264 -30.19 -36.56 -4.11
N LEU A 265 -31.11 -36.72 -3.16
CA LEU A 265 -31.19 -35.91 -1.95
C LEU A 265 -29.95 -36.10 -1.06
N LEU A 266 -29.50 -37.35 -0.88
CA LEU A 266 -28.27 -37.64 -0.15
C LEU A 266 -27.06 -37.01 -0.80
N LEU A 267 -26.88 -37.14 -2.10
CA LEU A 267 -25.77 -36.58 -2.85
C LEU A 267 -25.82 -35.05 -2.84
N GLY A 268 -27.01 -34.44 -2.89
CA GLY A 268 -27.21 -33.00 -2.71
C GLY A 268 -26.75 -32.53 -1.33
N PHE A 269 -27.18 -33.25 -0.28
CA PHE A 269 -26.74 -32.97 1.09
C PHE A 269 -25.20 -33.09 1.27
N MET A 270 -24.61 -34.19 0.78
CA MET A 270 -23.17 -34.42 0.85
C MET A 270 -22.38 -33.39 0.05
N SER A 271 -22.90 -32.94 -1.11
CA SER A 271 -22.31 -31.91 -1.91
C SER A 271 -22.33 -30.56 -1.18
N LEU A 272 -23.41 -30.21 -0.52
CA LEU A 272 -23.52 -29.00 0.30
C LEU A 272 -22.57 -29.08 1.51
N PHE A 273 -22.58 -30.20 2.21
CA PHE A 273 -21.70 -30.48 3.35
C PHE A 273 -20.22 -30.36 2.96
N GLY A 274 -19.83 -30.90 1.81
CA GLY A 274 -18.46 -30.84 1.32
C GLY A 274 -18.05 -29.49 0.78
N THR A 275 -18.97 -28.74 0.14
CA THR A 275 -18.61 -27.46 -0.49
C THR A 275 -18.54 -26.29 0.49
N LEU A 276 -19.38 -26.25 1.52
CA LEU A 276 -19.48 -25.11 2.41
C LEU A 276 -18.17 -24.77 3.15
N PRO A 277 -17.46 -25.72 3.80
CA PRO A 277 -16.16 -25.45 4.40
C PRO A 277 -15.09 -25.06 3.36
N LEU A 278 -15.17 -25.61 2.14
CA LEU A 278 -14.21 -25.32 1.07
C LEU A 278 -14.39 -23.90 0.53
N VAL A 279 -15.62 -23.45 0.36
CA VAL A 279 -15.92 -22.07 -0.05
C VAL A 279 -15.46 -21.09 1.03
N LEU A 280 -15.75 -21.41 2.30
CA LEU A 280 -15.34 -20.55 3.42
C LEU A 280 -13.81 -20.43 3.51
N VAL A 281 -13.08 -21.54 3.47
CA VAL A 281 -11.61 -21.51 3.55
C VAL A 281 -10.99 -20.80 2.33
N ALA A 282 -11.59 -20.94 1.13
CA ALA A 282 -11.14 -20.25 -0.07
C ALA A 282 -11.36 -18.73 0.05
N SER A 283 -12.51 -18.31 0.57
CA SER A 283 -12.85 -16.91 0.82
C SER A 283 -11.90 -16.26 1.84
N ILE A 284 -11.68 -16.93 2.97
CA ILE A 284 -10.78 -16.43 4.01
C ILE A 284 -9.34 -16.37 3.52
N ASN A 285 -8.90 -17.38 2.77
CA ASN A 285 -7.55 -17.37 2.21
C ASN A 285 -7.36 -16.24 1.18
N GLU A 286 -8.36 -15.98 0.34
CA GLU A 286 -8.37 -14.85 -0.60
C GLU A 286 -8.32 -13.51 0.15
N GLN A 287 -9.12 -13.34 1.20
CA GLN A 287 -9.10 -12.16 2.06
C GLN A 287 -7.74 -11.96 2.75
N ARG A 288 -7.15 -13.02 3.31
CA ARG A 288 -5.81 -12.96 3.91
C ARG A 288 -4.74 -12.55 2.91
N MET A 289 -4.79 -13.08 1.68
CA MET A 289 -3.87 -12.69 0.61
C MET A 289 -4.06 -11.22 0.21
N ALA A 290 -5.32 -10.76 0.09
CA ALA A 290 -5.63 -9.36 -0.21
C ALA A 290 -5.14 -8.42 0.88
N THR A 291 -5.41 -8.74 2.15
CA THR A 291 -4.94 -7.94 3.30
C THR A 291 -3.41 -7.85 3.34
N ARG A 292 -2.70 -8.95 3.12
CA ARG A 292 -1.23 -8.94 3.05
C ARG A 292 -0.70 -8.10 1.91
N LYS A 293 -1.35 -8.18 0.75
CA LYS A 293 -0.96 -7.36 -0.40
C LYS A 293 -1.14 -5.88 -0.12
N VAL A 294 -2.23 -5.50 0.55
CA VAL A 294 -2.47 -4.12 0.99
C VAL A 294 -1.44 -3.70 2.03
N LEU A 295 -1.23 -4.49 3.07
CA LEU A 295 -0.23 -4.22 4.11
C LEU A 295 1.18 -4.08 3.52
N ARG A 296 1.56 -4.98 2.61
CA ARG A 296 2.85 -4.90 1.94
C ARG A 296 2.99 -3.63 1.10
N ARG A 297 1.92 -3.23 0.37
CA ARG A 297 1.93 -1.97 -0.39
C ARG A 297 2.04 -0.76 0.52
N ALA A 298 1.41 -0.81 1.70
CA ALA A 298 1.49 0.25 2.70
C ALA A 298 2.85 0.32 3.42
N THR A 299 3.59 -0.80 3.51
CA THR A 299 4.82 -0.89 4.32
C THR A 299 6.09 -1.18 3.52
N THR A 300 6.01 -1.33 2.19
CA THR A 300 7.16 -1.71 1.36
C THR A 300 7.29 -0.76 0.17
N ASP A 301 8.51 -0.28 -0.08
CA ASP A 301 8.85 0.50 -1.26
C ASP A 301 8.86 -0.36 -2.52
N ALA A 302 8.21 0.11 -3.59
CA ALA A 302 8.02 -0.67 -4.81
C ALA A 302 9.30 -0.84 -5.64
N ALA A 303 10.22 0.12 -5.61
CA ALA A 303 11.43 0.11 -6.41
C ALA A 303 12.51 -0.81 -5.80
N THR A 304 12.65 -0.81 -4.47
CA THR A 304 13.72 -1.56 -3.77
C THR A 304 13.24 -2.84 -3.10
N ASN A 305 11.94 -3.02 -2.89
CA ASN A 305 11.36 -4.05 -2.02
C ASN A 305 11.86 -4.00 -0.57
N LEU A 306 12.38 -2.87 -0.12
CA LEU A 306 12.70 -2.59 1.28
C LEU A 306 11.45 -2.08 2.00
N PRO A 307 11.38 -2.18 3.34
CA PRO A 307 10.40 -1.45 4.11
C PRO A 307 10.46 0.05 3.79
N ASN A 308 9.28 0.68 3.68
CA ASN A 308 9.15 2.08 3.33
C ASN A 308 9.16 2.99 4.58
N ARG A 309 8.89 4.29 4.39
CA ARG A 309 8.83 5.30 5.45
C ARG A 309 7.85 4.93 6.58
N ALA A 310 6.64 4.43 6.25
CA ALA A 310 5.68 4.04 7.29
C ALA A 310 6.18 2.88 8.16
N ALA A 311 6.83 1.89 7.55
CA ALA A 311 7.46 0.79 8.28
C ALA A 311 8.67 1.26 9.11
N PHE A 312 9.41 2.26 8.65
CA PHE A 312 10.49 2.90 9.38
C PHE A 312 9.97 3.59 10.63
N GLU A 313 8.95 4.43 10.52
CA GLU A 313 8.33 5.13 11.65
C GLU A 313 7.88 4.15 12.74
N GLU A 314 7.17 3.09 12.34
CA GLU A 314 6.73 2.03 13.27
C GLU A 314 7.91 1.32 13.95
N ALA A 315 8.98 1.00 13.21
CA ALA A 315 10.16 0.33 13.73
C ALA A 315 10.92 1.21 14.74
N VAL A 316 11.07 2.51 14.44
CA VAL A 316 11.73 3.45 15.36
C VAL A 316 10.89 3.65 16.62
N HIS A 317 9.57 3.81 16.52
CA HIS A 317 8.71 3.91 17.70
C HIS A 317 8.80 2.66 18.59
N LYS A 318 8.84 1.47 17.99
CA LYS A 318 9.06 0.22 18.75
C LYS A 318 10.44 0.18 19.40
N ALA A 319 11.46 0.69 18.73
CA ALA A 319 12.81 0.75 19.26
C ALA A 319 12.92 1.72 20.46
N LEU A 320 12.25 2.87 20.38
CA LEU A 320 12.20 3.88 21.44
C LEU A 320 11.40 3.40 22.67
N ALA A 321 10.36 2.58 22.47
CA ALA A 321 9.56 1.99 23.55
C ALA A 321 10.15 0.69 24.13
N GLY A 322 11.18 0.12 23.52
CA GLY A 322 11.80 -1.15 23.91
C GLY A 322 12.65 -1.06 25.17
N GLN A 323 13.15 -2.21 25.64
CA GLN A 323 14.07 -2.32 26.78
C GLN A 323 15.51 -2.71 26.36
N SER A 324 15.78 -2.82 25.06
CA SER A 324 17.08 -3.27 24.56
C SER A 324 18.08 -2.13 24.56
N GLU A 325 19.21 -2.31 25.22
CA GLU A 325 20.34 -1.37 25.21
C GLU A 325 21.06 -1.33 23.86
N GLY A 326 21.69 -0.20 23.55
CA GLY A 326 22.59 -0.05 22.39
C GLY A 326 21.89 -0.09 21.04
N ARG A 327 21.15 0.96 20.70
CA ARG A 327 20.57 1.16 19.37
C ARG A 327 21.12 2.39 18.68
N ALA A 328 21.15 2.37 17.35
CA ALA A 328 21.50 3.53 16.55
C ALA A 328 20.59 3.68 15.34
N LEU A 329 20.31 4.93 15.01
CA LEU A 329 19.68 5.33 13.76
C LEU A 329 20.76 5.89 12.83
N ALA A 330 20.88 5.34 11.63
CA ALA A 330 21.69 5.92 10.57
C ALA A 330 20.77 6.39 9.44
N TYR A 331 20.89 7.65 9.06
CA TYR A 331 20.21 8.25 7.91
C TYR A 331 21.22 8.39 6.77
N LEU A 332 20.86 7.88 5.60
CA LEU A 332 21.75 7.81 4.44
C LEU A 332 21.11 8.53 3.27
N ASP A 333 21.92 9.26 2.54
CA ASP A 333 21.55 9.90 1.29
C ASP A 333 22.61 9.62 0.22
N LEU A 334 22.18 9.38 -1.02
CA LEU A 334 23.07 9.08 -2.14
C LEU A 334 23.56 10.38 -2.78
N ASP A 335 24.86 10.63 -2.72
CA ASP A 335 25.46 11.86 -3.19
C ASP A 335 25.27 12.05 -4.71
N HIS A 336 24.77 13.23 -5.12
CA HIS A 336 24.58 13.60 -6.53
C HIS A 336 23.66 12.67 -7.35
N PHE A 337 22.69 12.00 -6.73
CA PHE A 337 21.80 11.07 -7.41
C PHE A 337 21.01 11.72 -8.55
N THR A 338 20.59 12.98 -8.39
CA THR A 338 19.90 13.75 -9.43
C THR A 338 20.74 13.85 -10.72
N LEU A 339 22.07 14.00 -10.60
CA LEU A 339 22.96 14.06 -11.75
C LEU A 339 22.94 12.75 -12.56
N ILE A 340 22.80 11.60 -11.88
CA ILE A 340 22.68 10.28 -12.56
C ILE A 340 21.38 10.19 -13.33
N ASN A 341 20.26 10.66 -12.74
CA ASN A 341 18.98 10.71 -13.44
C ASN A 341 19.03 11.59 -14.68
N ASP A 342 19.66 12.75 -14.57
CA ASP A 342 19.73 13.74 -15.65
C ASP A 342 20.70 13.29 -16.78
N THR A 343 21.80 12.62 -16.43
CA THR A 343 22.82 12.22 -17.40
C THR A 343 22.56 10.86 -18.05
N ALA A 344 22.01 9.89 -17.31
CA ALA A 344 21.79 8.54 -17.83
C ALA A 344 20.30 8.24 -18.13
N SER A 345 19.41 8.34 -17.17
CA SER A 345 17.95 8.31 -17.23
C SER A 345 17.36 7.97 -15.86
N HIS A 346 16.07 8.23 -15.63
CA HIS A 346 15.36 7.77 -14.44
C HIS A 346 15.39 6.23 -14.27
N ALA A 347 15.33 5.48 -15.38
CA ALA A 347 15.44 4.01 -15.32
C ALA A 347 16.82 3.52 -14.86
N ALA A 348 17.89 4.26 -15.17
CA ALA A 348 19.23 4.00 -14.67
C ALA A 348 19.33 4.27 -13.17
N GLY A 349 18.74 5.39 -12.71
CA GLY A 349 18.60 5.72 -11.30
C GLY A 349 17.82 4.68 -10.51
N ASP A 350 16.70 4.20 -11.04
CA ASP A 350 15.90 3.11 -10.42
C ASP A 350 16.71 1.82 -10.29
N ALA A 351 17.48 1.44 -11.31
CA ALA A 351 18.34 0.27 -11.27
C ALA A 351 19.46 0.41 -10.21
N LEU A 352 20.03 1.61 -10.08
CA LEU A 352 21.04 1.91 -9.08
C LEU A 352 20.46 1.86 -7.66
N ILE A 353 19.33 2.49 -7.42
CA ILE A 353 18.61 2.46 -6.12
C ILE A 353 18.25 1.02 -5.74
N HIS A 354 17.74 0.23 -6.68
CA HIS A 354 17.44 -1.18 -6.43
C HIS A 354 18.69 -1.97 -6.03
N GLY A 355 19.80 -1.73 -6.73
CA GLY A 355 21.09 -2.36 -6.45
C GLY A 355 21.66 -1.97 -5.09
N ILE A 356 21.64 -0.67 -4.76
CA ILE A 356 22.07 -0.16 -3.45
C ILE A 356 21.19 -0.74 -2.34
N GLY A 357 19.86 -0.73 -2.49
CA GLY A 357 18.96 -1.33 -1.51
C GLY A 357 19.27 -2.81 -1.24
N SER A 358 19.58 -3.56 -2.29
CA SER A 358 20.01 -4.97 -2.20
C SER A 358 21.35 -5.13 -1.51
N LEU A 359 22.32 -4.26 -1.81
CA LEU A 359 23.64 -4.22 -1.18
C LEU A 359 23.53 -3.93 0.32
N LEU A 360 22.79 -2.90 0.70
CA LEU A 360 22.55 -2.53 2.10
C LEU A 360 21.96 -3.72 2.86
N LYS A 361 20.90 -4.32 2.34
CA LYS A 361 20.25 -5.48 2.94
C LYS A 361 21.18 -6.68 3.13
N ALA A 362 22.03 -6.95 2.16
CA ALA A 362 22.97 -8.08 2.21
C ALA A 362 24.12 -7.90 3.22
N ARG A 363 24.41 -6.66 3.63
CA ARG A 363 25.48 -6.31 4.59
C ARG A 363 25.01 -6.18 6.03
N LEU A 364 23.70 -6.21 6.26
CA LEU A 364 23.12 -6.13 7.60
C LEU A 364 23.19 -7.47 8.35
N ARG A 365 23.31 -7.38 9.68
CA ARG A 365 23.27 -8.53 10.59
C ARG A 365 21.84 -8.89 10.96
N SER A 366 21.66 -10.05 11.57
CA SER A 366 20.39 -10.41 12.20
C SER A 366 20.07 -9.42 13.32
N GLY A 367 18.91 -8.76 13.26
CA GLY A 367 18.49 -7.72 14.18
C GLY A 367 18.60 -6.29 13.65
N ASP A 368 19.43 -6.03 12.63
CA ASP A 368 19.47 -4.74 11.93
C ASP A 368 18.35 -4.66 10.89
N GLN A 369 17.89 -3.43 10.60
CA GLN A 369 16.84 -3.18 9.62
C GLN A 369 17.26 -2.05 8.68
N VAL A 370 16.87 -2.17 7.40
CA VAL A 370 17.06 -1.13 6.39
C VAL A 370 15.70 -0.72 5.80
N PHE A 371 15.57 0.57 5.57
CA PHE A 371 14.35 1.20 5.06
C PHE A 371 14.71 2.14 3.91
N ARG A 372 13.80 2.33 2.97
CA ARG A 372 13.85 3.43 2.03
C ARG A 372 12.84 4.48 2.44
N ILE A 373 13.31 5.70 2.68
CA ILE A 373 12.47 6.81 3.16
C ILE A 373 11.81 7.52 1.98
N GLY A 374 12.54 7.74 0.90
CA GLY A 374 12.05 8.35 -0.34
C GLY A 374 13.22 8.67 -1.27
N GLY A 375 12.97 8.94 -2.54
CA GLY A 375 14.01 9.35 -3.48
C GLY A 375 15.30 8.52 -3.40
N ASP A 376 16.36 9.17 -3.02
CA ASP A 376 17.72 8.66 -2.80
C ASP A 376 18.05 8.41 -1.30
N GLU A 377 17.06 8.52 -0.41
CA GLU A 377 17.22 8.44 1.04
C GLU A 377 16.92 7.03 1.58
N PHE A 378 17.81 6.55 2.43
CA PHE A 378 17.67 5.30 3.17
C PHE A 378 17.87 5.53 4.67
N ALA A 379 17.30 4.66 5.50
CA ALA A 379 17.57 4.63 6.92
C ALA A 379 17.93 3.22 7.38
N LEU A 380 18.81 3.13 8.38
CA LEU A 380 19.18 1.89 9.05
C LEU A 380 18.88 2.00 10.54
N LEU A 381 18.21 1.00 11.08
CA LEU A 381 18.07 0.82 12.53
C LEU A 381 19.00 -0.32 12.94
N LEU A 382 20.04 0.03 13.70
CA LEU A 382 21.13 -0.88 14.06
C LEU A 382 21.07 -1.27 15.55
N SER A 383 21.60 -2.44 15.87
CA SER A 383 21.70 -2.96 17.22
C SER A 383 23.16 -3.33 17.56
N GLY A 384 23.62 -3.00 18.78
CA GLY A 384 24.97 -3.33 19.26
C GLY A 384 25.62 -2.18 20.03
N GLU A 385 26.93 -2.27 20.26
CA GLU A 385 27.74 -1.27 20.94
C GLU A 385 28.04 -0.06 20.06
N ALA A 386 27.97 1.14 20.61
CA ALA A 386 28.11 2.41 19.90
C ALA A 386 29.42 2.52 19.09
N GLU A 387 30.56 2.11 19.67
CA GLU A 387 31.87 2.17 19.03
C GLU A 387 31.98 1.29 17.77
N THR A 388 31.27 0.16 17.76
CA THR A 388 31.28 -0.75 16.62
C THR A 388 30.36 -0.31 15.48
N MET A 389 29.36 0.52 15.77
CA MET A 389 28.36 0.95 14.78
C MET A 389 28.95 1.90 13.75
N GLU A 390 29.78 2.85 14.18
CA GLU A 390 30.44 3.79 13.27
C GLU A 390 31.36 3.06 12.29
N LEU A 391 32.19 2.15 12.77
CA LEU A 391 33.07 1.32 11.91
C LEU A 391 32.27 0.49 10.91
N ARG A 392 31.15 -0.06 11.33
CA ARG A 392 30.24 -0.83 10.44
C ARG A 392 29.67 0.04 9.34
N LEU A 393 29.27 1.26 9.66
CA LEU A 393 28.74 2.20 8.67
C LEU A 393 29.83 2.71 7.74
N GLN A 394 31.06 2.91 8.20
CA GLN A 394 32.21 3.22 7.34
C GLN A 394 32.49 2.08 6.34
N HIS A 395 32.37 0.81 6.77
CA HIS A 395 32.48 -0.33 5.85
C HIS A 395 31.32 -0.38 4.87
N LEU A 396 30.11 -0.03 5.28
CA LEU A 396 28.93 0.05 4.44
C LEU A 396 29.09 1.16 3.37
N GLN A 397 29.51 2.34 3.80
CA GLN A 397 29.80 3.50 2.95
C GLN A 397 30.81 3.13 1.85
N ARG A 398 31.95 2.50 2.23
CA ARG A 398 32.94 1.99 1.26
C ARG A 398 32.36 0.92 0.32
N ALA A 399 31.43 0.11 0.78
CA ALA A 399 30.77 -0.87 -0.05
C ALA A 399 29.87 -0.21 -1.10
N VAL A 400 29.17 0.88 -0.75
CA VAL A 400 28.42 1.70 -1.69
C VAL A 400 29.34 2.37 -2.69
N GLU A 401 30.41 3.03 -2.23
CA GLU A 401 31.42 3.67 -3.08
C GLU A 401 32.03 2.73 -4.11
N ASN A 402 32.24 1.46 -3.75
CA ASN A 402 32.80 0.43 -4.64
C ASN A 402 31.73 -0.29 -5.49
N TYR A 403 30.45 0.00 -5.26
CA TYR A 403 29.39 -0.64 -6.01
C TYR A 403 29.30 -0.08 -7.42
N ARG A 404 29.18 -0.97 -8.40
CA ARG A 404 29.11 -0.63 -9.82
C ARG A 404 27.89 -1.27 -10.46
N VAL A 405 27.12 -0.47 -11.17
CA VAL A 405 25.99 -0.94 -11.97
C VAL A 405 26.29 -0.73 -13.46
N GLY A 406 26.28 -1.81 -14.22
CA GLY A 406 26.32 -1.71 -15.68
C GLY A 406 24.96 -1.29 -16.22
N TRP A 407 24.90 -0.18 -16.93
CA TRP A 407 23.70 0.30 -17.59
C TRP A 407 24.00 0.69 -19.03
N GLN A 408 23.45 -0.07 -19.99
CA GLN A 408 23.78 0.08 -21.41
C GLN A 408 25.32 0.06 -21.63
N ASN A 409 25.90 1.16 -22.10
CA ASN A 409 27.36 1.31 -22.35
C ASN A 409 28.10 2.06 -21.23
N HIS A 410 27.43 2.35 -20.09
CA HIS A 410 27.99 3.11 -18.97
C HIS A 410 28.10 2.24 -17.72
N VAL A 411 29.10 2.54 -16.90
CA VAL A 411 29.22 2.00 -15.54
C VAL A 411 28.88 3.11 -14.58
N LEU A 412 27.78 2.94 -13.86
CA LEU A 412 27.32 3.89 -12.85
C LEU A 412 27.94 3.56 -11.50
N ASN A 413 28.37 4.59 -10.78
CA ASN A 413 28.84 4.52 -9.41
C ASN A 413 28.28 5.73 -8.64
N ILE A 414 28.14 5.58 -7.35
CA ILE A 414 27.62 6.62 -6.46
C ILE A 414 28.28 6.50 -5.09
N THR A 415 28.37 7.61 -4.38
CA THR A 415 28.77 7.64 -2.98
C THR A 415 27.57 7.90 -2.08
N THR A 416 27.75 7.82 -0.77
CA THR A 416 26.70 8.08 0.19
C THR A 416 27.20 8.84 1.40
N SER A 417 26.44 9.81 1.82
CA SER A 417 26.62 10.54 3.08
C SER A 417 25.73 9.93 4.15
N ILE A 418 26.25 9.75 5.36
CA ILE A 418 25.57 9.03 6.43
C ILE A 418 25.62 9.84 7.72
N GLY A 419 24.46 10.11 8.31
CA GLY A 419 24.30 10.63 9.66
C GLY A 419 23.98 9.52 10.64
N LEU A 420 24.73 9.37 11.72
CA LEU A 420 24.57 8.35 12.75
C LEU A 420 24.18 8.98 14.08
N VAL A 421 23.17 8.44 14.76
CA VAL A 421 22.78 8.81 16.12
C VAL A 421 22.65 7.55 16.96
N ASN A 422 23.44 7.46 18.01
CA ASN A 422 23.29 6.42 19.04
C ASN A 422 22.24 6.88 20.05
N PHE A 423 21.33 6.01 20.47
CA PHE A 423 20.27 6.33 21.43
C PHE A 423 19.90 5.15 22.33
N GLN A 424 19.33 5.48 23.48
CA GLN A 424 18.73 4.49 24.38
C GLN A 424 17.20 4.70 24.44
N PRO A 425 16.42 3.64 24.69
CA PRO A 425 14.97 3.75 24.86
C PRO A 425 14.61 4.76 25.95
N GLY A 426 13.68 5.68 25.64
CA GLY A 426 13.23 6.72 26.56
C GLY A 426 14.13 7.95 26.69
N GLU A 427 15.32 7.97 26.06
CA GLU A 427 16.27 9.09 26.12
C GLU A 427 15.88 10.23 25.17
N ILE A 428 15.23 9.93 24.06
CA ILE A 428 14.91 10.86 22.98
C ILE A 428 13.55 10.53 22.34
N ASP A 429 12.85 11.52 21.85
CA ASP A 429 11.65 11.32 21.04
C ASP A 429 11.98 11.07 19.56
N TYR A 430 10.97 10.59 18.80
CA TYR A 430 11.10 10.25 17.39
C TYR A 430 11.54 11.45 16.53
N ALA A 431 10.89 12.60 16.73
CA ALA A 431 11.11 13.79 15.89
C ALA A 431 12.54 14.32 16.07
N ARG A 432 13.01 14.37 17.31
CA ARG A 432 14.37 14.82 17.65
C ARG A 432 15.42 13.82 17.17
N LEU A 433 15.18 12.51 17.32
CA LEU A 433 16.10 11.47 16.82
C LEU A 433 16.28 11.56 15.30
N LEU A 434 15.18 11.69 14.56
CA LEU A 434 15.22 11.84 13.12
C LEU A 434 15.91 13.13 12.68
N SER A 435 15.57 14.26 13.32
CA SER A 435 16.18 15.55 13.04
C SER A 435 17.71 15.55 13.25
N LEU A 436 18.19 14.86 14.30
CA LEU A 436 19.65 14.73 14.55
C LEU A 436 20.32 13.87 13.48
N ALA A 437 19.72 12.76 13.07
CA ALA A 437 20.29 11.87 12.07
C ALA A 437 20.33 12.54 10.69
N ASP A 438 19.28 13.27 10.32
CA ASP A 438 19.20 14.05 9.09
C ASP A 438 20.23 15.19 9.08
N ALA A 439 20.31 15.96 10.16
CA ALA A 439 21.30 17.03 10.30
C ALA A 439 22.75 16.52 10.20
N ALA A 440 23.04 15.35 10.78
CA ALA A 440 24.35 14.72 10.66
C ALA A 440 24.63 14.26 9.21
N CYS A 441 23.63 13.72 8.51
CA CYS A 441 23.73 13.35 7.10
C CYS A 441 23.97 14.59 6.21
N PHE A 442 23.24 15.66 6.46
CA PHE A 442 23.46 16.93 5.78
C PHE A 442 24.88 17.46 6.00
N THR A 443 25.38 17.41 7.26
CA THR A 443 26.76 17.79 7.57
C THR A 443 27.77 16.92 6.79
N ALA A 444 27.50 15.64 6.63
CA ALA A 444 28.37 14.75 5.85
C ALA A 444 28.47 15.24 4.39
N LYS A 445 27.34 15.67 3.80
CA LYS A 445 27.29 16.26 2.44
C LYS A 445 28.07 17.57 2.36
N GLU A 446 27.86 18.50 3.27
CA GLU A 446 28.52 19.81 3.30
C GLU A 446 30.05 19.70 3.42
N LEU A 447 30.55 18.70 4.13
CA LEU A 447 31.98 18.43 4.25
C LEU A 447 32.60 17.71 3.02
N GLY A 448 31.85 17.60 1.89
CA GLY A 448 32.32 17.03 0.65
C GLY A 448 31.79 15.61 0.37
N GLY A 449 30.75 15.16 1.09
CA GLY A 449 30.08 13.88 0.88
C GLY A 449 30.92 12.65 1.26
N ASN A 450 30.40 11.46 0.92
CA ASN A 450 31.07 10.17 1.04
C ASN A 450 31.69 9.89 2.43
N ARG A 451 30.95 10.15 3.51
CA ARG A 451 31.42 9.95 4.88
C ARG A 451 30.29 9.67 5.87
N VAL A 452 30.70 9.23 7.07
CA VAL A 452 29.83 9.01 8.21
C VAL A 452 30.08 10.13 9.23
N ILE A 453 29.03 10.76 9.74
CA ILE A 453 29.07 11.74 10.82
C ILE A 453 28.22 11.23 11.99
N LEU A 454 28.84 11.16 13.17
CA LEU A 454 28.16 10.81 14.42
C LEU A 454 27.63 12.09 15.09
N ALA A 455 26.31 12.14 15.29
CA ALA A 455 25.68 13.17 16.11
C ALA A 455 25.63 12.75 17.58
N SER A 456 25.92 13.67 18.49
CA SER A 456 25.82 13.46 19.94
C SER A 456 24.43 13.82 20.45
N LEU A 457 23.86 12.98 21.33
CA LEU A 457 22.61 13.26 22.05
C LEU A 457 22.78 14.31 23.17
N GLN A 458 24.00 14.46 23.66
CA GLN A 458 24.29 15.55 24.59
C GLN A 458 24.10 16.88 23.86
N PRO A 459 23.58 17.92 24.53
CA PRO A 459 22.99 19.07 23.86
C PRO A 459 23.99 19.67 22.88
N GLY A 460 23.94 19.14 21.68
CA GLY A 460 24.61 19.62 20.48
C GLY A 460 23.93 20.88 19.96
N GLU A 461 23.54 21.78 20.85
CA GLU A 461 23.38 23.18 20.51
C GLU A 461 24.56 23.70 19.68
N LEU A 462 25.72 23.08 19.81
CA LEU A 462 26.92 23.45 19.07
C LEU A 462 26.86 23.10 17.59
N HIS A 463 26.29 21.94 17.20
CA HIS A 463 26.29 21.53 15.80
C HIS A 463 25.15 22.19 15.01
N GLU A 464 23.94 22.24 15.57
CA GLU A 464 22.84 23.03 15.00
C GLU A 464 23.17 24.52 14.98
N ARG A 465 23.85 25.02 16.03
CA ARG A 465 24.40 26.38 16.03
C ARG A 465 25.47 26.57 14.96
N ALA A 466 26.38 25.61 14.76
CA ALA A 466 27.41 25.72 13.73
C ALA A 466 26.80 25.75 12.29
N GLN A 467 25.84 24.90 12.00
CA GLN A 467 25.14 24.93 10.70
C GLN A 467 24.33 26.20 10.50
N ALA A 468 23.51 26.55 11.49
CA ALA A 468 22.72 27.76 11.41
C ALA A 468 23.62 29.02 11.41
N MET A 469 24.78 29.00 12.10
CA MET A 469 25.77 30.06 12.03
C MET A 469 26.43 30.16 10.64
N HIS A 470 26.70 29.02 10.00
CA HIS A 470 27.21 28.99 8.64
C HIS A 470 26.20 29.60 7.66
N TRP A 471 24.91 29.24 7.77
CA TRP A 471 23.84 29.87 6.99
C TRP A 471 23.71 31.36 7.28
N ALA A 472 23.81 31.76 8.54
CA ALA A 472 23.75 33.17 8.92
C ALA A 472 24.88 34.01 8.28
N LEU A 473 26.09 33.44 8.16
CA LEU A 473 27.20 34.08 7.45
C LEU A 473 26.89 34.21 5.94
N ARG A 474 26.43 33.13 5.28
CA ARG A 474 26.05 33.16 3.87
C ARG A 474 24.93 34.15 3.57
N ILE A 475 23.93 34.25 4.45
CA ILE A 475 22.83 35.22 4.33
C ILE A 475 23.36 36.63 4.41
N ARG A 476 24.29 36.93 5.38
CA ARG A 476 24.90 38.25 5.49
C ARG A 476 25.74 38.61 4.27
N GLU A 477 26.58 37.69 3.80
CA GLU A 477 27.37 37.89 2.59
C GLU A 477 26.44 38.13 1.35
N ALA A 478 25.34 37.38 1.24
CA ALA A 478 24.36 37.58 0.17
C ALA A 478 23.62 38.93 0.28
N LEU A 479 23.32 39.42 1.49
CA LEU A 479 22.75 40.75 1.70
C LEU A 479 23.73 41.86 1.27
N ASP A 480 24.99 41.73 1.68
CA ASP A 480 26.02 42.73 1.37
C ASP A 480 26.38 42.75 -0.12
N ALA A 481 26.36 41.58 -0.74
CA ALA A 481 26.62 41.42 -2.21
C ALA A 481 25.41 41.60 -3.10
N ASN A 482 24.21 41.89 -2.56
CA ASN A 482 22.94 41.98 -3.30
C ASN A 482 22.63 40.71 -4.14
N LEU A 483 22.82 39.54 -3.57
CA LEU A 483 22.62 38.25 -4.22
C LEU A 483 21.21 37.69 -4.01
N PHE A 484 20.27 38.51 -3.55
CA PHE A 484 18.87 38.13 -3.47
C PHE A 484 18.12 38.53 -4.72
N GLU A 485 17.28 37.63 -5.19
CA GLU A 485 16.41 37.75 -6.34
C GLU A 485 14.96 37.50 -5.91
N ILE A 486 14.00 37.92 -6.70
CA ILE A 486 12.58 37.67 -6.44
C ILE A 486 11.94 36.93 -7.61
N ASP A 487 11.19 35.90 -7.27
CA ASP A 487 10.23 35.26 -8.17
C ASP A 487 8.83 35.80 -7.89
N CYS A 488 7.97 35.66 -8.87
CA CYS A 488 6.54 35.96 -8.75
C CYS A 488 5.73 34.69 -9.05
N GLN A 489 4.70 34.46 -8.25
CA GLN A 489 3.72 33.41 -8.52
C GLN A 489 2.32 34.01 -8.58
N SER A 490 1.56 33.70 -9.62
CA SER A 490 0.21 34.22 -9.80
C SER A 490 -0.77 33.60 -8.80
N ILE A 491 -1.68 34.46 -8.32
CA ILE A 491 -2.87 34.13 -7.57
C ILE A 491 -4.07 34.37 -8.49
N ALA A 492 -4.81 33.32 -8.85
CA ALA A 492 -5.91 33.38 -9.80
C ALA A 492 -7.27 33.46 -9.11
N PRO A 493 -8.22 34.28 -9.57
CA PRO A 493 -9.59 34.26 -9.07
C PRO A 493 -10.30 32.99 -9.52
N LEU A 494 -11.06 32.39 -8.62
CA LEU A 494 -11.88 31.19 -8.87
C LEU A 494 -13.27 31.52 -9.41
N HIS A 495 -13.72 32.74 -9.20
CA HIS A 495 -15.03 33.24 -9.65
C HIS A 495 -14.84 34.44 -10.56
N GLU A 496 -15.88 34.77 -11.38
CA GLU A 496 -15.89 35.95 -12.24
C GLU A 496 -15.94 37.26 -11.40
N HIS A 497 -14.81 37.62 -10.87
CA HIS A 497 -14.60 38.97 -10.34
C HIS A 497 -13.75 39.72 -11.36
N ALA A 498 -14.13 40.94 -11.70
CA ALA A 498 -13.36 41.82 -12.54
C ALA A 498 -12.12 42.32 -11.79
N VAL A 499 -11.12 41.43 -11.63
CA VAL A 499 -9.80 41.83 -11.11
C VAL A 499 -9.03 42.40 -12.31
N GLU A 500 -9.01 43.73 -12.43
CA GLU A 500 -8.16 44.38 -13.42
C GLU A 500 -6.71 44.39 -12.93
N GLY A 501 -5.86 43.57 -13.54
CA GLY A 501 -4.43 43.52 -13.25
C GLY A 501 -3.96 42.20 -12.65
N ARG A 502 -2.69 42.15 -12.27
CA ARG A 502 -2.00 40.95 -11.76
C ARG A 502 -2.08 40.87 -10.25
N HIS A 503 -2.57 39.75 -9.73
CA HIS A 503 -2.47 39.38 -8.30
C HIS A 503 -1.40 38.30 -8.19
N PHE A 504 -0.35 38.56 -7.43
CA PHE A 504 0.79 37.65 -7.30
C PHE A 504 1.50 37.78 -5.96
N GLU A 505 2.14 36.70 -5.56
CA GLU A 505 3.02 36.64 -4.39
C GLU A 505 4.48 36.76 -4.83
N VAL A 506 5.25 37.51 -4.04
CA VAL A 506 6.70 37.66 -4.17
C VAL A 506 7.41 36.59 -3.34
N LEU A 507 8.20 35.78 -3.99
CA LEU A 507 8.94 34.67 -3.39
C LEU A 507 10.44 34.95 -3.46
N LEU A 508 11.07 35.09 -2.30
CA LEU A 508 12.51 35.36 -2.20
C LEU A 508 13.32 34.19 -2.76
N ARG A 509 14.44 34.49 -3.41
CA ARG A 509 15.49 33.55 -3.81
C ARG A 509 16.84 34.09 -3.38
N MET A 510 17.72 33.24 -2.90
CA MET A 510 19.10 33.61 -2.60
C MET A 510 20.04 32.92 -3.58
N ARG A 511 20.95 33.67 -4.17
CA ARG A 511 22.06 33.09 -4.92
C ARG A 511 23.22 32.87 -3.95
N ASP A 512 23.63 31.60 -3.82
CA ASP A 512 24.73 31.24 -2.90
C ASP A 512 26.01 31.98 -3.28
N PRO A 513 26.66 32.67 -2.31
CA PRO A 513 27.85 33.47 -2.60
C PRO A 513 29.04 32.63 -3.10
N HIS A 514 29.10 31.33 -2.74
CA HIS A 514 30.24 30.46 -3.05
C HIS A 514 30.01 29.57 -4.26
N THR A 515 28.79 29.02 -4.40
CA THR A 515 28.46 28.09 -5.48
C THR A 515 27.77 28.78 -6.65
N GLY A 516 27.16 29.95 -6.45
CA GLY A 516 26.32 30.63 -7.42
C GLY A 516 24.96 29.97 -7.62
N GLU A 517 24.65 28.91 -6.88
CA GLU A 517 23.38 28.20 -6.97
C GLU A 517 22.23 29.05 -6.47
N ARG A 518 21.09 28.97 -7.17
CA ARG A 518 19.85 29.67 -6.80
C ARG A 518 19.04 28.82 -5.82
N MET A 519 18.78 29.35 -4.63
CA MET A 519 18.19 28.61 -3.52
C MET A 519 16.80 29.14 -3.14
N ALA A 520 15.94 28.22 -2.75
CA ALA A 520 14.60 28.49 -2.23
C ALA A 520 14.65 28.88 -0.74
N PRO A 521 13.62 29.61 -0.23
CA PRO A 521 13.56 30.14 1.13
C PRO A 521 13.67 29.09 2.24
N ASP A 522 13.09 27.92 2.04
CA ASP A 522 13.05 26.80 2.98
C ASP A 522 14.44 26.36 3.46
N ARG A 523 15.47 26.58 2.66
CA ARG A 523 16.85 26.24 3.02
C ARG A 523 17.52 27.24 3.95
N PHE A 524 17.15 28.51 3.92
CA PHE A 524 17.87 29.56 4.65
C PHE A 524 17.00 30.39 5.60
N ILE A 525 15.68 30.47 5.42
CA ILE A 525 14.79 31.23 6.32
C ILE A 525 14.82 30.71 7.76
N PRO A 526 14.83 29.39 8.05
CA PRO A 526 14.93 28.91 9.43
C PRO A 526 16.21 29.40 10.15
N ALA A 527 17.32 29.48 9.42
CA ALA A 527 18.56 30.05 9.97
C ALA A 527 18.48 31.57 10.14
N ALA A 528 17.85 32.27 9.20
CA ALA A 528 17.61 33.70 9.32
C ALA A 528 16.77 34.07 10.55
N GLU A 529 15.73 33.28 10.84
CA GLU A 529 14.90 33.48 12.04
C GLU A 529 15.70 33.20 13.33
N ARG A 530 16.46 32.09 13.38
CA ARG A 530 17.28 31.71 14.54
C ARG A 530 18.35 32.75 14.86
N PHE A 531 18.93 33.39 13.86
CA PHE A 531 20.01 34.41 14.05
C PHE A 531 19.53 35.85 13.91
N GLN A 532 18.22 36.08 14.02
CA GLN A 532 17.59 37.41 14.00
C GLN A 532 17.89 38.21 12.71
N LEU A 533 18.07 37.51 11.57
CA LEU A 533 18.29 38.14 10.28
C LEU A 533 16.98 38.42 9.51
N GLY A 534 15.82 37.94 10.02
CA GLY A 534 14.52 38.09 9.39
C GLY A 534 14.20 39.55 9.08
N VAL A 535 14.40 40.46 10.01
CA VAL A 535 14.16 41.89 9.83
C VAL A 535 15.02 42.49 8.70
N ALA A 536 16.28 42.07 8.57
CA ALA A 536 17.17 42.52 7.52
C ALA A 536 16.74 41.99 6.15
N LEU A 537 16.32 40.71 6.09
CA LEU A 537 15.77 40.11 4.88
C LEU A 537 14.48 40.78 4.42
N ASP A 538 13.53 41.00 5.33
CA ASP A 538 12.25 41.63 4.98
C ASP A 538 12.45 43.07 4.49
N ARG A 539 13.38 43.85 5.11
CA ARG A 539 13.77 45.17 4.59
C ARG A 539 14.34 45.08 3.17
N HIS A 540 15.18 44.08 2.90
CA HIS A 540 15.78 43.87 1.61
C HIS A 540 14.71 43.50 0.55
N VAL A 541 13.82 42.54 0.88
CA VAL A 541 12.72 42.12 -0.03
C VAL A 541 11.78 43.28 -0.37
N VAL A 542 11.35 44.06 0.63
CA VAL A 542 10.49 45.23 0.42
C VAL A 542 11.20 46.25 -0.48
N ASN A 543 12.47 46.54 -0.24
CA ASN A 543 13.22 47.47 -1.07
C ASN A 543 13.42 46.95 -2.48
N LEU A 544 13.75 45.69 -2.68
CA LEU A 544 13.97 45.05 -3.96
C LEU A 544 12.67 45.04 -4.78
N THR A 545 11.54 44.65 -4.19
CA THR A 545 10.24 44.59 -4.83
C THR A 545 9.75 45.98 -5.24
N LEU A 546 9.71 46.93 -4.30
CA LEU A 546 9.26 48.28 -4.60
C LEU A 546 10.20 49.01 -5.56
N GLY A 547 11.53 48.84 -5.39
CA GLY A 547 12.52 49.44 -6.30
C GLY A 547 12.38 48.93 -7.74
N TRP A 548 12.13 47.63 -7.91
CA TRP A 548 11.92 47.02 -9.23
C TRP A 548 10.66 47.58 -9.93
N LEU A 549 9.52 47.63 -9.17
CA LEU A 549 8.24 48.17 -9.68
C LEU A 549 8.31 49.69 -9.96
N GLU A 550 8.96 50.47 -9.12
CA GLU A 550 9.12 51.91 -9.29
C GLU A 550 9.97 52.28 -10.51
N ALA A 551 10.93 51.39 -10.85
CA ALA A 551 11.75 51.57 -12.06
C ALA A 551 11.01 51.19 -13.35
N ARG A 552 9.82 50.54 -13.27
CA ARG A 552 9.05 50.03 -14.43
C ARG A 552 7.56 50.41 -14.32
N PRO A 553 7.18 51.66 -14.66
CA PRO A 553 5.80 52.11 -14.51
C PRO A 553 4.76 51.28 -15.25
N ASP A 554 5.14 50.69 -16.41
CA ASP A 554 4.25 49.82 -17.20
C ASP A 554 3.95 48.49 -16.45
N ALA A 555 4.91 47.96 -15.77
CA ALA A 555 4.71 46.79 -14.91
C ALA A 555 3.89 47.15 -13.67
N ALA A 556 4.20 48.28 -13.02
CA ALA A 556 3.47 48.77 -11.85
C ALA A 556 1.99 49.07 -12.16
N ALA A 557 1.68 49.51 -13.37
CA ALA A 557 0.30 49.74 -13.83
C ALA A 557 -0.50 48.42 -13.87
N GLN A 558 0.14 47.33 -14.26
CA GLN A 558 -0.49 45.98 -14.35
C GLN A 558 -0.70 45.31 -13.00
N VAL A 559 -0.12 45.80 -11.91
CA VAL A 559 -0.30 45.23 -10.58
C VAL A 559 -1.68 45.53 -10.06
N HIS A 560 -2.44 44.49 -9.69
CA HIS A 560 -3.61 44.58 -8.83
C HIS A 560 -3.19 44.48 -7.38
N THR A 561 -2.59 43.34 -7.00
CA THR A 561 -2.11 43.08 -5.65
C THR A 561 -0.75 42.39 -5.71
N CYS A 562 0.21 42.93 -4.98
CA CYS A 562 1.56 42.39 -4.79
C CYS A 562 1.67 41.96 -3.35
N ALA A 563 1.70 40.65 -3.10
CA ALA A 563 1.81 40.05 -1.78
C ALA A 563 3.29 39.87 -1.41
N ILE A 564 3.66 40.27 -0.20
CA ILE A 564 5.02 40.18 0.35
C ILE A 564 4.99 39.55 1.73
N ASN A 565 5.70 38.44 1.90
CA ASN A 565 5.85 37.74 3.17
C ASN A 565 6.65 38.56 4.20
N LEU A 566 6.22 38.54 5.46
CA LEU A 566 6.91 39.15 6.59
C LEU A 566 7.19 38.08 7.66
N THR A 567 8.43 38.06 8.15
CA THR A 567 8.82 37.18 9.27
C THR A 567 8.22 37.61 10.59
N ALA A 568 8.07 36.65 11.52
CA ALA A 568 7.59 36.93 12.89
C ALA A 568 8.39 38.03 13.60
N ALA A 569 9.70 38.10 13.35
CA ALA A 569 10.58 39.12 13.94
C ALA A 569 10.22 40.54 13.48
N SER A 570 9.84 40.69 12.21
CA SER A 570 9.47 41.99 11.64
C SER A 570 8.15 42.55 12.16
N LEU A 571 7.21 41.67 12.55
CA LEU A 571 5.91 42.08 13.12
C LEU A 571 6.07 42.81 14.45
N VAL A 572 7.09 42.49 15.21
CA VAL A 572 7.31 43.00 16.57
C VAL A 572 8.44 44.04 16.64
N ASP A 573 9.20 44.27 15.56
CA ASP A 573 10.29 45.22 15.47
C ASP A 573 9.77 46.62 15.14
N GLU A 574 9.87 47.54 16.13
CA GLU A 574 9.43 48.94 15.99
C GLU A 574 10.19 49.67 14.88
N GLY A 575 11.50 49.39 14.75
CA GLY A 575 12.33 49.99 13.70
C GLY A 575 11.97 49.54 12.30
N PHE A 576 11.54 48.27 12.16
CA PHE A 576 10.96 47.76 10.90
C PHE A 576 9.61 48.45 10.61
N GLY A 577 8.74 48.54 11.60
CA GLY A 577 7.45 49.18 11.43
C GLY A 577 7.54 50.67 11.01
N VAL A 578 8.55 51.39 11.51
CA VAL A 578 8.86 52.77 11.07
C VAL A 578 9.39 52.78 9.61
N PHE A 579 10.34 51.89 9.32
CA PHE A 579 10.90 51.73 7.97
C PHE A 579 9.80 51.41 6.94
N LEU A 580 8.98 50.40 7.20
CA LEU A 580 7.93 49.93 6.28
C LEU A 580 6.93 51.05 5.99
N TYR A 581 6.49 51.78 7.03
CA TYR A 581 5.58 52.89 6.89
C TYR A 581 6.15 53.98 5.98
N HIS A 582 7.40 54.43 6.19
CA HIS A 582 8.02 55.44 5.38
C HIS A 582 8.32 54.97 3.95
N ARG A 583 8.72 53.70 3.80
CA ARG A 583 9.04 53.15 2.48
C ARG A 583 7.79 53.06 1.60
N VAL A 584 6.66 52.58 2.17
CA VAL A 584 5.38 52.49 1.45
C VAL A 584 4.80 53.89 1.19
N ARG A 585 4.80 54.78 2.18
CA ARG A 585 4.28 56.14 2.02
C ARG A 585 5.01 56.95 0.94
N ASN A 586 6.30 56.73 0.77
CA ASN A 586 7.14 57.44 -0.19
C ASN A 586 7.25 56.64 -1.52
N SER A 587 6.59 55.49 -1.65
CA SER A 587 6.58 54.72 -2.89
C SER A 587 5.75 55.39 -3.98
N ARG A 588 6.16 55.16 -5.24
CA ARG A 588 5.36 55.54 -6.40
C ARG A 588 4.23 54.52 -6.66
N LEU A 589 4.35 53.30 -6.10
CA LEU A 589 3.28 52.30 -6.17
C LEU A 589 2.19 52.67 -5.15
N PRO A 590 0.92 52.75 -5.56
CA PRO A 590 -0.19 52.98 -4.62
C PRO A 590 -0.23 51.90 -3.51
N ALA A 591 -0.38 52.33 -2.26
CA ALA A 591 -0.33 51.41 -1.09
C ALA A 591 -1.42 50.31 -1.15
N TYR A 592 -2.58 50.57 -1.77
CA TYR A 592 -3.66 49.59 -1.92
C TYR A 592 -3.31 48.43 -2.85
N LYS A 593 -2.20 48.51 -3.59
CA LYS A 593 -1.66 47.42 -4.43
C LYS A 593 -0.71 46.51 -3.66
N LEU A 594 -0.42 46.81 -2.40
CA LEU A 594 0.45 46.02 -1.54
C LEU A 594 -0.36 45.21 -0.53
N CYS A 595 -0.07 43.92 -0.44
CA CYS A 595 -0.54 43.04 0.59
C CYS A 595 0.67 42.49 1.36
N PHE A 596 0.61 42.48 2.70
CA PHE A 596 1.64 41.86 3.53
C PHE A 596 1.10 40.55 4.13
N GLU A 597 1.86 39.48 3.98
CA GLU A 597 1.49 38.15 4.44
C GLU A 597 2.20 37.83 5.74
N VAL A 598 1.46 37.31 6.71
CA VAL A 598 1.97 36.94 8.03
C VAL A 598 1.38 35.58 8.42
N THR A 599 2.20 34.65 8.94
CA THR A 599 1.68 33.36 9.35
C THR A 599 0.78 33.48 10.60
N GLU A 600 -0.22 32.61 10.71
CA GLU A 600 -1.13 32.54 11.87
C GLU A 600 -0.37 32.50 13.21
N THR A 601 0.62 31.61 13.30
CA THR A 601 1.45 31.42 14.50
C THR A 601 2.20 32.69 14.89
N SER A 602 2.73 33.42 13.92
CA SER A 602 3.48 34.66 14.12
C SER A 602 2.60 35.78 14.62
N ALA A 603 1.40 35.94 14.06
CA ALA A 603 0.46 36.97 14.46
C ALA A 603 -0.09 36.77 15.90
N VAL A 604 -0.27 35.51 16.31
CA VAL A 604 -0.79 35.17 17.65
C VAL A 604 0.27 35.34 18.74
N ARG A 605 1.55 35.12 18.44
CA ARG A 605 2.65 35.15 19.41
C ARG A 605 2.81 36.52 20.12
N ASP A 606 2.57 37.62 19.42
CA ASP A 606 2.50 38.98 20.00
C ASP A 606 1.40 39.79 19.32
N LEU A 607 0.17 39.45 19.63
CA LEU A 607 -1.03 39.97 18.99
C LEU A 607 -1.10 41.51 19.04
N ALA A 608 -0.73 42.12 20.16
CA ALA A 608 -0.83 43.56 20.32
C ALA A 608 0.12 44.33 19.40
N ARG A 609 1.36 43.86 19.22
CA ARG A 609 2.34 44.50 18.32
C ARG A 609 1.98 44.25 16.85
N ALA A 610 1.56 43.01 16.52
CA ALA A 610 1.08 42.68 15.18
C ALA A 610 -0.12 43.58 14.78
N GLN A 611 -1.10 43.75 15.66
CA GLN A 611 -2.23 44.68 15.46
C GLN A 611 -1.78 46.12 15.22
N GLY A 612 -0.81 46.61 15.99
CA GLY A 612 -0.26 47.96 15.85
C GLY A 612 0.36 48.19 14.47
N LEU A 613 1.16 47.27 13.98
CA LEU A 613 1.76 47.34 12.64
C LEU A 613 0.69 47.25 11.54
N ILE A 614 -0.21 46.26 11.64
CA ILE A 614 -1.31 46.06 10.66
C ILE A 614 -2.15 47.34 10.57
N GLN A 615 -2.61 47.89 11.68
CA GLN A 615 -3.41 49.12 11.72
C GLN A 615 -2.67 50.32 11.10
N LYS A 616 -1.37 50.44 11.40
CA LYS A 616 -0.53 51.52 10.85
C LYS A 616 -0.40 51.42 9.31
N MET A 617 -0.21 50.22 8.76
CA MET A 617 -0.09 50.01 7.33
C MET A 617 -1.43 50.11 6.60
N ARG A 618 -2.51 49.63 7.22
CA ARG A 618 -3.87 49.81 6.70
C ARG A 618 -4.28 51.28 6.64
N SER A 619 -3.78 52.14 7.49
CA SER A 619 -4.02 53.59 7.40
C SER A 619 -3.43 54.22 6.13
N LEU A 620 -2.46 53.57 5.47
CA LEU A 620 -1.94 53.94 4.16
C LEU A 620 -2.73 53.27 3.01
N GLY A 621 -3.57 52.27 3.30
CA GLY A 621 -4.37 51.55 2.32
C GLY A 621 -3.82 50.16 1.96
N CYS A 622 -2.78 49.64 2.65
CA CYS A 622 -2.26 48.31 2.42
C CYS A 622 -3.23 47.20 2.88
N ALA A 623 -3.28 46.10 2.15
CA ALA A 623 -3.96 44.88 2.54
C ALA A 623 -3.04 43.97 3.36
N TYR A 624 -3.65 43.03 4.08
CA TYR A 624 -2.97 41.98 4.83
C TYR A 624 -3.57 40.60 4.55
N ALA A 625 -2.73 39.58 4.51
CA ALA A 625 -3.12 38.19 4.45
C ALA A 625 -2.63 37.42 5.68
N LEU A 626 -3.46 36.53 6.21
CA LEU A 626 -3.09 35.58 7.24
C LEU A 626 -2.74 34.25 6.59
N ASP A 627 -1.49 33.86 6.67
CA ASP A 627 -0.90 32.72 5.99
C ASP A 627 -0.89 31.46 6.86
N ASP A 628 -0.75 30.26 6.23
CA ASP A 628 -0.80 28.94 6.85
C ASP A 628 -2.07 28.70 7.70
N PHE A 629 -3.19 29.27 7.30
CA PHE A 629 -4.40 29.26 8.11
C PHE A 629 -5.01 27.86 8.23
N GLY A 630 -5.27 27.46 9.48
CA GLY A 630 -5.88 26.17 9.85
C GLY A 630 -4.90 25.15 10.43
N THR A 631 -3.60 25.39 10.41
CA THR A 631 -2.59 24.51 11.01
C THR A 631 -2.32 24.82 12.49
N GLY A 632 -2.77 26.01 12.98
CA GLY A 632 -2.57 26.48 14.33
C GLY A 632 -3.78 26.26 15.27
N PHE A 633 -3.66 26.70 16.52
CA PHE A 633 -4.76 26.71 17.49
C PHE A 633 -5.71 27.88 17.23
N CYS A 634 -6.62 27.72 16.27
CA CYS A 634 -7.64 28.73 15.97
C CYS A 634 -8.52 29.05 17.17
N SER A 635 -8.31 30.19 17.83
CA SER A 635 -9.31 30.79 18.69
C SER A 635 -10.05 31.88 17.93
N PHE A 636 -11.35 31.73 17.71
CA PHE A 636 -12.22 32.70 17.01
C PHE A 636 -12.14 34.14 17.57
N ASN A 637 -11.67 34.28 18.81
CA ASN A 637 -11.54 35.60 19.44
C ASN A 637 -10.47 36.50 18.82
N TYR A 638 -9.32 35.94 18.38
CA TYR A 638 -8.27 36.76 17.80
C TYR A 638 -8.54 37.09 16.31
N LEU A 639 -9.21 36.19 15.58
CA LEU A 639 -9.59 36.43 14.18
C LEU A 639 -10.43 37.71 14.02
N ARG A 640 -11.33 37.94 14.97
CA ARG A 640 -12.14 39.16 15.01
C ARG A 640 -11.32 40.42 15.29
N SER A 641 -10.15 40.26 15.91
CA SER A 641 -9.30 41.38 16.33
C SER A 641 -8.17 41.69 15.36
N LEU A 642 -7.86 40.77 14.43
CA LEU A 642 -6.89 40.98 13.34
C LEU A 642 -7.63 41.51 12.11
N ASP A 643 -7.31 42.74 11.73
CA ASP A 643 -7.92 43.39 10.56
C ASP A 643 -7.12 43.02 9.28
N VAL A 644 -7.28 41.76 8.82
CA VAL A 644 -6.70 41.23 7.58
C VAL A 644 -7.75 41.20 6.46
N ASP A 645 -7.34 41.08 5.21
CA ASP A 645 -8.21 41.05 4.05
C ASP A 645 -8.36 39.63 3.48
N TYR A 646 -7.30 38.82 3.62
CA TYR A 646 -7.26 37.47 3.07
C TYR A 646 -6.89 36.43 4.13
N PHE A 647 -7.49 35.22 4.00
CA PHE A 647 -7.04 34.01 4.67
C PHE A 647 -6.46 33.07 3.63
N LYS A 648 -5.17 32.73 3.74
CA LYS A 648 -4.50 31.75 2.88
C LYS A 648 -4.65 30.39 3.53
N ILE A 649 -5.36 29.49 2.85
CA ILE A 649 -5.64 28.12 3.33
C ILE A 649 -4.41 27.27 3.06
N ASP A 650 -3.83 26.70 4.13
CA ASP A 650 -2.62 25.89 4.05
C ASP A 650 -2.73 24.75 3.06
N GLY A 651 -1.65 24.53 2.33
CA GLY A 651 -1.55 23.52 1.28
C GLY A 651 -1.77 22.08 1.73
N SER A 652 -1.61 21.76 3.01
CA SER A 652 -1.87 20.40 3.54
C SER A 652 -3.35 20.00 3.40
N PHE A 653 -4.27 20.96 3.54
CA PHE A 653 -5.69 20.69 3.31
C PHE A 653 -6.04 20.64 1.83
N VAL A 654 -5.38 21.46 1.00
CA VAL A 654 -5.69 21.57 -0.42
C VAL A 654 -5.19 20.37 -1.21
N ARG A 655 -4.00 19.84 -0.90
CA ARG A 655 -3.44 18.64 -1.56
C ARG A 655 -4.29 17.40 -1.37
N ASP A 656 -4.92 17.25 -0.21
CA ASP A 656 -5.73 16.08 0.13
C ASP A 656 -7.22 16.26 -0.20
N LEU A 657 -7.61 17.36 -0.85
CA LEU A 657 -9.01 17.74 -1.09
C LEU A 657 -9.82 16.66 -1.82
N GLU A 658 -9.22 16.00 -2.81
CA GLU A 658 -9.89 14.97 -3.60
C GLU A 658 -10.08 13.63 -2.86
N SER A 659 -9.28 13.38 -1.81
CA SER A 659 -9.23 12.09 -1.10
C SER A 659 -9.76 12.16 0.33
N SER A 660 -9.91 13.35 0.90
CA SER A 660 -10.23 13.57 2.31
C SER A 660 -11.49 14.40 2.50
N SER A 661 -12.56 13.77 2.98
CA SER A 661 -13.78 14.48 3.39
C SER A 661 -13.54 15.47 4.55
N LEU A 662 -12.50 15.22 5.36
CA LEU A 662 -12.10 16.13 6.43
C LEU A 662 -11.52 17.41 5.84
N SER A 663 -10.61 17.31 4.88
CA SER A 663 -10.01 18.47 4.22
C SER A 663 -11.06 19.33 3.53
N MET A 664 -12.02 18.71 2.86
CA MET A 664 -13.18 19.40 2.27
C MET A 664 -14.01 20.16 3.31
N ALA A 665 -14.30 19.54 4.46
CA ALA A 665 -15.07 20.17 5.54
C ALA A 665 -14.28 21.33 6.17
N VAL A 666 -12.97 21.21 6.34
CA VAL A 666 -12.08 22.25 6.87
C VAL A 666 -12.06 23.44 5.92
N ILE A 667 -11.79 23.23 4.62
CA ILE A 667 -11.76 24.32 3.63
C ILE A 667 -13.10 25.05 3.58
N ARG A 668 -14.21 24.31 3.54
CA ARG A 668 -15.55 24.92 3.56
C ARG A 668 -15.76 25.76 4.82
N SER A 669 -15.38 25.25 5.99
CA SER A 669 -15.53 25.98 7.26
C SER A 669 -14.69 27.25 7.28
N ILE A 670 -13.45 27.20 6.78
CA ILE A 670 -12.58 28.38 6.68
C ILE A 670 -13.20 29.42 5.74
N THR A 671 -13.70 28.99 4.59
CA THR A 671 -14.33 29.87 3.59
C THR A 671 -15.60 30.54 4.16
N ASP A 672 -16.47 29.77 4.82
CA ASP A 672 -17.69 30.29 5.46
C ASP A 672 -17.35 31.32 6.54
N ILE A 673 -16.34 31.05 7.37
CA ILE A 673 -15.88 31.97 8.42
C ILE A 673 -15.31 33.25 7.80
N ALA A 674 -14.47 33.14 6.77
CA ALA A 674 -13.88 34.27 6.07
C ALA A 674 -14.98 35.18 5.50
N HIS A 675 -15.95 34.62 4.81
CA HIS A 675 -17.07 35.36 4.22
C HIS A 675 -17.95 36.05 5.28
N VAL A 676 -18.23 35.38 6.42
CA VAL A 676 -18.95 36.01 7.54
C VAL A 676 -18.17 37.20 8.10
N LEU A 677 -16.85 37.17 8.07
CA LEU A 677 -15.98 38.25 8.50
C LEU A 677 -15.72 39.30 7.40
N ASN A 678 -16.34 39.19 6.22
CA ASN A 678 -16.09 39.99 5.00
C ASN A 678 -14.59 39.94 4.58
N LYS A 679 -13.97 38.75 4.67
CA LYS A 679 -12.61 38.48 4.20
C LYS A 679 -12.68 37.52 3.03
N GLN A 680 -11.63 37.51 2.21
CA GLN A 680 -11.50 36.61 1.06
C GLN A 680 -10.54 35.46 1.38
N THR A 681 -10.66 34.37 0.64
CA THR A 681 -9.86 33.16 0.82
C THR A 681 -8.95 32.91 -0.37
N ILE A 682 -7.72 32.46 -0.09
CA ILE A 682 -6.74 32.03 -1.11
C ILE A 682 -6.36 30.60 -0.77
N ALA A 683 -6.62 29.64 -1.66
CA ALA A 683 -6.18 28.26 -1.47
C ALA A 683 -4.78 28.07 -2.08
N GLU A 684 -3.85 27.59 -1.25
CA GLU A 684 -2.49 27.31 -1.68
C GLU A 684 -2.34 25.91 -2.30
N HIS A 685 -1.19 25.63 -2.94
CA HIS A 685 -0.86 24.33 -3.52
C HIS A 685 -1.93 23.72 -4.44
N THR A 686 -2.62 24.55 -5.22
CA THR A 686 -3.54 24.08 -6.28
C THR A 686 -2.72 23.49 -7.43
N GLU A 687 -2.62 22.16 -7.49
CA GLU A 687 -1.70 21.46 -8.39
C GLU A 687 -2.33 20.99 -9.70
N ASN A 688 -3.66 20.85 -9.74
CA ASN A 688 -4.39 20.32 -10.90
C ASN A 688 -5.78 20.96 -11.06
N ASP A 689 -6.39 20.72 -12.24
CA ASP A 689 -7.71 21.28 -12.59
C ASP A 689 -8.86 20.69 -11.75
N ALA A 690 -8.73 19.48 -11.20
CA ALA A 690 -9.76 18.86 -10.37
C ALA A 690 -9.81 19.56 -9.00
N ILE A 691 -8.66 19.82 -8.37
CA ILE A 691 -8.56 20.63 -7.15
C ILE A 691 -9.13 22.03 -7.41
N PHE A 692 -8.78 22.65 -8.56
CA PHE A 692 -9.30 23.97 -8.93
C PHE A 692 -10.83 24.00 -9.00
N ALA A 693 -11.44 23.00 -9.65
CA ALA A 693 -12.90 22.88 -9.75
C ALA A 693 -13.55 22.68 -8.37
N SER A 694 -12.98 21.81 -7.52
CA SER A 694 -13.48 21.55 -6.17
C SER A 694 -13.40 22.79 -5.27
N LEU A 695 -12.32 23.55 -5.33
CA LEU A 695 -12.17 24.81 -4.59
C LEU A 695 -13.23 25.85 -5.04
N ARG A 696 -13.50 25.91 -6.33
CA ARG A 696 -14.56 26.76 -6.87
C ARG A 696 -15.95 26.38 -6.35
N GLU A 697 -16.26 25.10 -6.30
CA GLU A 697 -17.52 24.60 -5.73
C GLU A 697 -17.65 24.88 -4.22
N LEU A 698 -16.52 24.89 -3.50
CA LEU A 698 -16.48 25.22 -2.07
C LEU A 698 -16.60 26.72 -1.79
N GLY A 699 -16.62 27.56 -2.83
CA GLY A 699 -16.79 29.00 -2.71
C GLY A 699 -15.51 29.76 -2.36
N VAL A 700 -14.32 29.13 -2.49
CA VAL A 700 -13.03 29.81 -2.29
C VAL A 700 -12.84 30.91 -3.34
N ASP A 701 -12.30 32.07 -2.94
CA ASP A 701 -12.24 33.24 -3.81
C ASP A 701 -11.08 33.19 -4.80
N PHE A 702 -9.90 32.78 -4.33
CA PHE A 702 -8.67 32.73 -5.12
C PHE A 702 -7.95 31.38 -4.92
N ALA A 703 -7.09 31.06 -5.88
CA ALA A 703 -6.21 29.88 -5.80
C ALA A 703 -4.80 30.23 -6.25
N GLN A 704 -3.81 29.53 -5.64
CA GLN A 704 -2.40 29.61 -5.95
C GLN A 704 -1.79 28.22 -5.97
N GLY A 705 -0.90 27.91 -6.90
CA GLY A 705 -0.23 26.62 -6.98
C GLY A 705 0.38 26.35 -8.35
N PHE A 706 1.10 25.22 -8.45
CA PHE A 706 1.79 24.85 -9.69
C PHE A 706 0.86 24.48 -10.83
N GLY A 707 -0.37 24.11 -10.52
CA GLY A 707 -1.43 23.93 -11.53
C GLY A 707 -1.88 25.24 -12.16
N ILE A 708 -1.64 26.38 -11.51
CA ILE A 708 -2.00 27.73 -12.01
C ILE A 708 -0.78 28.37 -12.65
N HIS A 709 0.29 28.55 -11.87
CA HIS A 709 1.51 29.19 -12.30
C HIS A 709 2.69 28.72 -11.42
N LYS A 710 3.82 28.39 -12.04
CA LYS A 710 5.05 28.10 -11.29
C LYS A 710 5.80 29.39 -11.01
N PRO A 711 6.45 29.54 -9.83
CA PRO A 711 7.26 30.72 -9.55
C PRO A 711 8.33 30.94 -10.63
N GLU A 712 8.42 32.16 -11.15
CA GLU A 712 9.43 32.56 -12.13
C GLU A 712 9.99 33.95 -11.82
N PRO A 713 11.21 34.27 -12.28
CA PRO A 713 11.81 35.57 -12.05
C PRO A 713 10.87 36.73 -12.44
N ILE A 714 10.85 37.79 -11.64
CA ILE A 714 9.93 38.92 -11.80
C ILE A 714 9.99 39.53 -13.19
N GLU A 715 11.16 39.56 -13.83
CA GLU A 715 11.33 40.01 -15.21
C GLU A 715 10.58 39.15 -16.21
N ALA A 716 10.70 37.81 -16.07
CA ALA A 716 10.01 36.84 -16.91
C ALA A 716 8.50 36.91 -16.68
N TYR A 717 8.09 37.02 -15.43
CA TYR A 717 6.68 37.09 -15.01
C TYR A 717 5.94 38.25 -15.70
N PHE A 718 6.52 39.44 -15.72
CA PHE A 718 5.90 40.60 -16.37
C PHE A 718 6.03 40.60 -17.90
N ALA A 719 6.98 39.85 -18.47
CA ALA A 719 7.16 39.72 -19.90
C ALA A 719 6.25 38.65 -20.54
N SER A 720 6.00 37.54 -19.88
CA SER A 720 5.41 36.33 -20.47
C SER A 720 4.07 35.91 -19.90
N VAL A 721 3.79 36.20 -18.63
CA VAL A 721 2.57 35.74 -17.98
C VAL A 721 1.37 36.60 -18.33
N PRO A 722 0.25 36.08 -18.86
CA PRO A 722 -0.97 36.85 -19.08
C PRO A 722 -1.63 37.23 -17.75
N VAL A 723 -2.45 38.27 -17.77
CA VAL A 723 -3.33 38.59 -16.64
C VAL A 723 -4.36 37.47 -16.51
N LEU A 724 -4.37 36.75 -15.39
CA LEU A 724 -5.27 35.64 -15.15
C LEU A 724 -6.67 36.17 -14.79
N SER A 725 -7.70 35.63 -15.45
CA SER A 725 -9.11 35.86 -15.12
C SER A 725 -9.84 34.53 -14.99
N ALA A 726 -10.93 34.50 -14.24
CA ALA A 726 -11.75 33.28 -14.09
C ALA A 726 -12.33 32.75 -15.43
N ALA A 727 -12.38 33.60 -16.45
CA ALA A 727 -12.88 33.24 -17.78
C ALA A 727 -11.82 32.62 -18.71
N THR A 728 -10.54 32.58 -18.29
CA THR A 728 -9.42 32.11 -19.14
C THR A 728 -9.05 30.65 -18.88
N ARG A 729 -9.82 29.91 -18.04
CA ARG A 729 -9.65 28.49 -17.80
C ARG A 729 -10.92 27.67 -17.99
#